data_7ceade4cb9a3995357eae9f49ffa3feb
#
_entry.id   7ceade4cb9a3995357eae9f49ffa3feb
#
_cell.length_a   1.000
_cell.length_b   1.000
_cell.length_c   1.000
_cell.angle_alpha   90.00
_cell.angle_beta   90.00
_cell.angle_gamma   90.00
#
_symmetry.space_group_name_H-M   'P 1'
#
loop_
_entity.id
_entity.type
_entity.pdbx_description
1 polymer ?
#
loop_
_entity_poly.entity_id
_entity_poly.type
_entity_poly.pdbx_seq_one_letter_code
_entity_poly.pdbx_strand_id
1 'polypeptide(L)'
;MTFDPQRALELLRIGSGRADAFFREGQREAIQHVVEGRGRLLVVQKTGWGKSFVYFIATKLLREQGSGPALLVSPLLALMRNQIAAAERMGVRAATINSDNQEDWTRVEAAIDRDAVDILLISPERLANDRFQSQVLGRVAGRISLLVIDEAHCISDWGHDFRPHYRLLERVVRNLPPNLRLLATTATANNRVMDDLKAVLDPNLAVSRGDLNRPSLALQTIRLPTQAERLAWLAQQLHTLAGHGIVYTLTVRDAATVSEWLQSRGLKVEAYTGESGDRRVELEQALLNNEVKALVATTALGMGFDKPDLAFVIHYQTPGSVVAYYQQVGRAGRALDAAYGVLLSGEEETDITDYFIESAFPTEREVGAVIAALEDATGGLSVPELLGRLNISKGRIEKTISLLSLESPAPIAKQGSKWQLTISELGPGFWERARRLTALRRSEQAQMQEYVNLSADHMAFLIRALDGNANDVRPPALPPLSSDIDEALVREAVAFLRRTSLPIEPRKMWPAGGMPHYRVRGTIPETLRAQPGKALCMWGDAGWGGLVRLGKYQHHRFPDDLVGACVTLIRQWNPGPFPRWVTAVPSLRHPGLVPDFAARLADALRLPFEMVLVKTDARPEQKTMANSTQQARNIDGSLEIRESSIPPGPVLLVDDMVDSRWTLTVSAWLLRRHGSGVVWPLTLSQTGHDA
;
A
#
# COMPACT_ATOMS: atom_id res chain seq x y z
N MET A 1 -14.19 -41.51 -1.63
CA MET A 1 -13.41 -41.52 -0.38
C MET A 1 -14.33 -41.31 0.79
N THR A 2 -14.03 -41.89 1.94
CA THR A 2 -14.92 -41.85 3.10
C THR A 2 -14.39 -40.84 4.11
N PHE A 3 -15.26 -40.00 4.65
CA PHE A 3 -14.91 -39.05 5.70
C PHE A 3 -14.91 -39.76 7.07
N ASP A 4 -13.81 -39.62 7.80
CA ASP A 4 -13.68 -40.08 9.18
C ASP A 4 -13.77 -38.90 10.15
N PRO A 5 -14.89 -38.71 10.86
CA PRO A 5 -15.09 -37.57 11.74
C PRO A 5 -14.22 -37.62 13.01
N GLN A 6 -13.83 -38.82 13.48
CA GLN A 6 -12.96 -38.94 14.66
C GLN A 6 -11.53 -38.55 14.30
N ARG A 7 -11.01 -39.02 13.17
CA ARG A 7 -9.69 -38.66 12.67
C ARG A 7 -9.60 -37.18 12.36
N ALA A 8 -10.63 -36.60 11.76
CA ALA A 8 -10.71 -35.17 11.49
C ALA A 8 -10.65 -34.33 12.78
N LEU A 9 -11.35 -34.73 13.83
CA LEU A 9 -11.32 -34.05 15.14
C LEU A 9 -9.95 -34.15 15.82
N GLU A 10 -9.33 -35.35 15.74
CA GLU A 10 -7.97 -35.54 16.24
C GLU A 10 -6.98 -34.60 15.56
N LEU A 11 -7.04 -34.48 14.23
CA LEU A 11 -6.19 -33.56 13.46
C LEU A 11 -6.45 -32.11 13.85
N LEU A 12 -7.69 -31.69 14.10
CA LEU A 12 -8.01 -30.34 14.58
C LEU A 12 -7.32 -30.08 15.94
N ARG A 13 -7.38 -31.02 16.86
CA ARG A 13 -6.75 -30.88 18.20
C ARG A 13 -5.23 -30.78 18.10
N ILE A 14 -4.63 -31.65 17.30
CA ILE A 14 -3.18 -31.61 17.03
C ILE A 14 -2.76 -30.30 16.40
N GLY A 15 -3.43 -29.90 15.31
CA GLY A 15 -3.10 -28.67 14.57
C GLY A 15 -3.30 -27.40 15.38
N SER A 16 -4.36 -27.34 16.19
CA SER A 16 -4.63 -26.19 17.06
C SER A 16 -3.78 -26.16 18.33
N GLY A 17 -3.14 -27.29 18.70
CA GLY A 17 -2.42 -27.44 19.97
C GLY A 17 -3.36 -27.47 21.20
N ARG A 18 -4.65 -27.73 21.02
CA ARG A 18 -5.67 -27.69 22.07
C ARG A 18 -6.42 -29.03 22.13
N ALA A 19 -6.21 -29.75 23.21
CA ALA A 19 -6.88 -31.06 23.44
C ALA A 19 -8.41 -30.95 23.54
N ASP A 20 -8.93 -29.81 23.93
CA ASP A 20 -10.33 -29.45 24.08
C ASP A 20 -10.97 -28.83 22.83
N ALA A 21 -10.23 -28.74 21.70
CA ALA A 21 -10.76 -28.19 20.49
C ALA A 21 -11.93 -29.00 19.90
N PHE A 22 -12.95 -28.29 19.42
CA PHE A 22 -14.08 -28.82 18.69
C PHE A 22 -14.29 -28.04 17.38
N PHE A 23 -14.92 -28.70 16.42
CA PHE A 23 -15.32 -28.04 15.18
C PHE A 23 -16.29 -26.87 15.45
N ARG A 24 -16.07 -25.78 14.83
CA ARG A 24 -17.05 -24.70 14.75
C ARG A 24 -18.16 -25.09 13.78
N GLU A 25 -19.30 -24.47 13.92
CA GLU A 25 -20.45 -24.70 13.06
C GLU A 25 -20.04 -24.60 11.57
N GLY A 26 -20.41 -25.62 10.78
CA GLY A 26 -20.09 -25.75 9.36
C GLY A 26 -18.68 -26.25 9.02
N GLN A 27 -17.72 -26.31 9.96
CA GLN A 27 -16.35 -26.74 9.66
C GLN A 27 -16.28 -28.23 9.29
N ARG A 28 -16.95 -29.08 10.10
CA ARG A 28 -17.01 -30.53 9.86
C ARG A 28 -17.65 -30.83 8.51
N GLU A 29 -18.77 -30.18 8.23
CA GLU A 29 -19.54 -30.32 6.99
C GLU A 29 -18.70 -29.91 5.77
N ALA A 30 -17.95 -28.82 5.88
CA ALA A 30 -17.05 -28.35 4.81
C ALA A 30 -15.92 -29.36 4.55
N ILE A 31 -15.27 -29.91 5.60
CA ILE A 31 -14.24 -30.95 5.46
C ILE A 31 -14.83 -32.19 4.81
N GLN A 32 -15.98 -32.64 5.30
CA GLN A 32 -16.68 -33.82 4.77
C GLN A 32 -17.03 -33.64 3.29
N HIS A 33 -17.58 -32.49 2.90
CA HIS A 33 -17.89 -32.14 1.50
C HIS A 33 -16.68 -32.32 0.59
N VAL A 34 -15.54 -31.78 1.00
CA VAL A 34 -14.29 -31.85 0.23
C VAL A 34 -13.75 -33.27 0.14
N VAL A 35 -13.68 -34.00 1.27
CA VAL A 35 -13.13 -35.37 1.33
C VAL A 35 -13.97 -36.33 0.51
N GLU A 36 -15.28 -36.28 0.64
CA GLU A 36 -16.20 -37.15 -0.10
C GLU A 36 -16.37 -36.79 -1.58
N GLY A 37 -15.87 -35.60 -1.98
CA GLY A 37 -15.90 -35.14 -3.38
C GLY A 37 -17.32 -34.82 -3.87
N ARG A 38 -18.12 -34.17 -3.03
CA ARG A 38 -19.52 -33.80 -3.34
C ARG A 38 -19.64 -32.58 -4.32
N GLY A 39 -18.57 -32.23 -4.98
CA GLY A 39 -18.51 -31.10 -5.92
C GLY A 39 -17.57 -29.99 -5.42
N ARG A 40 -17.69 -28.80 -6.03
CA ARG A 40 -16.92 -27.62 -5.71
C ARG A 40 -17.59 -26.84 -4.59
N LEU A 41 -16.83 -26.34 -3.62
CA LEU A 41 -17.33 -25.67 -2.41
C LEU A 41 -16.72 -24.29 -2.24
N LEU A 42 -17.58 -23.30 -1.97
CA LEU A 42 -17.19 -21.98 -1.47
C LEU A 42 -17.55 -21.86 0.02
N VAL A 43 -16.57 -21.54 0.85
CA VAL A 43 -16.75 -21.28 2.27
C VAL A 43 -16.59 -19.78 2.53
N VAL A 44 -17.68 -19.11 2.89
CA VAL A 44 -17.73 -17.71 3.28
C VAL A 44 -17.89 -17.61 4.77
N GLN A 45 -16.79 -17.35 5.49
CA GLN A 45 -16.77 -17.37 6.96
C GLN A 45 -15.87 -16.27 7.50
N LYS A 46 -16.30 -15.60 8.58
CA LYS A 46 -15.57 -14.51 9.24
C LYS A 46 -14.12 -14.88 9.54
N THR A 47 -13.27 -13.86 9.65
CA THR A 47 -11.87 -14.06 10.09
C THR A 47 -11.82 -14.73 11.45
N GLY A 48 -10.84 -15.63 11.63
CA GLY A 48 -10.70 -16.41 12.88
C GLY A 48 -11.63 -17.62 12.99
N TRP A 49 -12.54 -17.89 12.03
CA TRP A 49 -13.38 -19.11 12.05
C TRP A 49 -12.57 -20.39 11.82
N GLY A 50 -11.37 -20.30 11.26
CA GLY A 50 -10.50 -21.45 11.04
C GLY A 50 -10.65 -22.08 9.65
N LYS A 51 -10.80 -21.26 8.61
CA LYS A 51 -10.85 -21.68 7.20
C LYS A 51 -9.65 -22.55 6.81
N SER A 52 -8.45 -22.22 7.32
CA SER A 52 -7.23 -22.98 7.06
C SER A 52 -7.27 -24.42 7.58
N PHE A 53 -7.90 -24.69 8.70
CA PHE A 53 -8.08 -26.04 9.18
C PHE A 53 -8.92 -26.91 8.22
N VAL A 54 -9.88 -26.32 7.51
CA VAL A 54 -10.69 -27.07 6.55
C VAL A 54 -9.81 -27.66 5.45
N TYR A 55 -8.96 -26.87 4.80
CA TYR A 55 -8.14 -27.38 3.70
C TYR A 55 -6.94 -28.20 4.16
N PHE A 56 -6.34 -27.92 5.32
CA PHE A 56 -5.23 -28.75 5.81
C PHE A 56 -5.71 -30.13 6.31
N ILE A 57 -6.82 -30.17 7.05
CA ILE A 57 -7.41 -31.46 7.49
C ILE A 57 -7.91 -32.27 6.30
N ALA A 58 -8.61 -31.64 5.33
CA ALA A 58 -9.04 -32.30 4.11
C ALA A 58 -7.84 -32.85 3.32
N THR A 59 -6.78 -32.09 3.16
CA THR A 59 -5.54 -32.54 2.51
C THR A 59 -4.97 -33.75 3.23
N LYS A 60 -4.85 -33.72 4.57
CA LYS A 60 -4.30 -34.84 5.34
C LYS A 60 -5.13 -36.09 5.17
N LEU A 61 -6.45 -36.01 5.30
CA LEU A 61 -7.36 -37.14 5.13
C LEU A 61 -7.30 -37.74 3.72
N LEU A 62 -7.20 -36.88 2.68
CA LEU A 62 -7.04 -37.33 1.29
C LEU A 62 -5.70 -38.04 1.08
N ARG A 63 -4.62 -37.54 1.66
CA ARG A 63 -3.27 -38.15 1.60
C ARG A 63 -3.24 -39.50 2.33
N GLU A 64 -3.87 -39.64 3.49
CA GLU A 64 -3.98 -40.89 4.23
C GLU A 64 -4.76 -41.96 3.45
N GLN A 65 -5.64 -41.54 2.51
CA GLN A 65 -6.38 -42.46 1.63
C GLN A 65 -5.70 -42.64 0.26
N GLY A 66 -4.44 -42.27 0.10
CA GLY A 66 -3.64 -42.46 -1.11
C GLY A 66 -3.90 -41.47 -2.25
N SER A 67 -4.57 -40.33 -1.98
CA SER A 67 -4.74 -39.29 -2.99
C SER A 67 -3.47 -38.50 -3.21
N GLY A 68 -3.35 -37.83 -4.36
CA GLY A 68 -2.25 -36.93 -4.68
C GLY A 68 -2.25 -35.65 -3.82
N PRO A 69 -1.26 -34.75 -4.05
CA PRO A 69 -1.12 -33.53 -3.28
C PRO A 69 -2.25 -32.52 -3.54
N ALA A 70 -2.39 -31.55 -2.63
CA ALA A 70 -3.21 -30.36 -2.82
C ALA A 70 -2.38 -29.20 -3.41
N LEU A 71 -3.02 -28.36 -4.21
CA LEU A 71 -2.49 -27.06 -4.66
C LEU A 71 -3.27 -25.95 -3.97
N LEU A 72 -2.59 -25.09 -3.20
CA LEU A 72 -3.18 -23.93 -2.55
C LEU A 72 -2.69 -22.64 -3.23
N VAL A 73 -3.62 -21.87 -3.76
CA VAL A 73 -3.35 -20.53 -4.29
C VAL A 73 -3.79 -19.50 -3.24
N SER A 74 -2.85 -18.68 -2.77
CA SER A 74 -3.11 -17.64 -1.77
C SER A 74 -2.35 -16.36 -2.11
N PRO A 75 -2.95 -15.17 -1.91
CA PRO A 75 -2.31 -13.90 -2.26
C PRO A 75 -1.17 -13.50 -1.33
N LEU A 76 -1.01 -14.18 -0.17
CA LEU A 76 -0.15 -13.74 0.93
C LEU A 76 0.63 -14.89 1.56
N LEU A 77 1.48 -15.54 0.79
CA LEU A 77 2.27 -16.68 1.25
C LEU A 77 3.19 -16.37 2.45
N ALA A 78 3.72 -15.15 2.53
CA ALA A 78 4.59 -14.73 3.64
C ALA A 78 3.89 -14.77 5.00
N LEU A 79 2.57 -14.56 5.03
CA LEU A 79 1.77 -14.53 6.27
C LEU A 79 1.22 -15.88 6.68
N MET A 80 1.43 -16.92 5.86
CA MET A 80 0.94 -18.28 6.15
C MET A 80 1.83 -19.08 7.10
N ARG A 81 2.90 -18.51 7.64
CA ARG A 81 3.87 -19.26 8.49
C ARG A 81 3.20 -19.97 9.67
N ASN A 82 2.35 -19.26 10.41
CA ASN A 82 1.63 -19.85 11.55
C ASN A 82 0.66 -20.96 11.10
N GLN A 83 0.07 -20.81 9.92
CA GLN A 83 -0.82 -21.80 9.35
C GLN A 83 -0.04 -23.04 8.87
N ILE A 84 1.12 -22.83 8.26
CA ILE A 84 2.04 -23.91 7.85
C ILE A 84 2.53 -24.67 9.09
N ALA A 85 2.91 -23.98 10.15
CA ALA A 85 3.29 -24.64 11.42
C ALA A 85 2.14 -25.48 12.01
N ALA A 86 0.89 -25.03 11.90
CA ALA A 86 -0.26 -25.83 12.29
C ALA A 86 -0.45 -27.06 11.39
N ALA A 87 -0.24 -26.93 10.09
CA ALA A 87 -0.29 -28.05 9.14
C ALA A 87 0.82 -29.08 9.42
N GLU A 88 2.03 -28.63 9.67
CA GLU A 88 3.18 -29.48 10.01
C GLU A 88 2.94 -30.27 11.30
N ARG A 89 2.34 -29.68 12.34
CA ARG A 89 1.93 -30.42 13.53
C ARG A 89 0.98 -31.57 13.23
N MET A 90 0.09 -31.38 12.23
CA MET A 90 -0.81 -32.45 11.75
C MET A 90 -0.11 -33.48 10.85
N GLY A 91 1.20 -33.32 10.60
CA GLY A 91 1.96 -34.16 9.69
C GLY A 91 1.63 -33.92 8.21
N VAL A 92 1.23 -32.70 7.86
CA VAL A 92 1.09 -32.20 6.45
C VAL A 92 2.39 -31.60 6.01
N ARG A 93 3.02 -32.19 4.99
CA ARG A 93 4.27 -31.69 4.41
C ARG A 93 3.94 -30.53 3.45
N ALA A 94 4.10 -29.31 3.92
CA ALA A 94 3.85 -28.11 3.14
C ALA A 94 5.12 -27.62 2.43
N ALA A 95 4.98 -27.19 1.17
CA ALA A 95 6.05 -26.54 0.42
C ALA A 95 5.54 -25.26 -0.21
N THR A 96 6.42 -24.23 -0.32
CA THR A 96 6.08 -22.93 -0.92
C THR A 96 6.99 -22.62 -2.09
N ILE A 97 6.41 -22.04 -3.15
CA ILE A 97 7.15 -21.46 -4.28
C ILE A 97 6.74 -20.00 -4.41
N ASN A 98 7.67 -19.09 -4.05
CA ASN A 98 7.45 -17.64 -4.11
C ASN A 98 8.69 -16.89 -4.65
N SER A 99 8.69 -15.55 -4.67
CA SER A 99 9.82 -14.73 -5.10
C SER A 99 11.01 -14.80 -4.17
N ASP A 100 10.76 -15.03 -2.89
CA ASP A 100 11.74 -14.88 -1.82
C ASP A 100 12.55 -16.16 -1.61
N ASN A 101 12.10 -17.31 -2.17
CA ASN A 101 12.75 -18.60 -2.04
C ASN A 101 13.20 -19.22 -3.37
N GLN A 102 13.64 -18.41 -4.33
CA GLN A 102 14.03 -18.90 -5.68
C GLN A 102 15.15 -19.95 -5.64
N GLU A 103 16.05 -19.86 -4.68
CA GLU A 103 17.15 -20.83 -4.48
C GLU A 103 16.63 -22.21 -4.09
N ASP A 104 15.49 -22.29 -3.42
CA ASP A 104 14.86 -23.54 -2.97
C ASP A 104 14.01 -24.25 -4.03
N TRP A 105 13.71 -23.60 -5.15
CA TRP A 105 12.77 -24.13 -6.15
C TRP A 105 13.14 -25.52 -6.66
N THR A 106 14.41 -25.73 -6.97
CA THR A 106 14.90 -27.04 -7.45
C THR A 106 14.70 -28.12 -6.39
N ARG A 107 14.86 -27.79 -5.10
CA ARG A 107 14.61 -28.70 -3.99
C ARG A 107 13.13 -29.03 -3.85
N VAL A 108 12.26 -28.04 -3.99
CA VAL A 108 10.81 -28.23 -3.95
C VAL A 108 10.33 -29.04 -5.14
N GLU A 109 10.81 -28.77 -6.35
CA GLU A 109 10.54 -29.57 -7.55
C GLU A 109 10.93 -31.05 -7.35
N ALA A 110 12.12 -31.31 -6.84
CA ALA A 110 12.56 -32.68 -6.55
C ALA A 110 11.74 -33.35 -5.42
N ALA A 111 11.22 -32.60 -4.46
CA ALA A 111 10.35 -33.12 -3.42
C ALA A 111 8.96 -33.49 -3.96
N ILE A 112 8.43 -32.69 -4.90
CA ILE A 112 7.19 -32.97 -5.62
C ILE A 112 7.31 -34.26 -6.45
N ASP A 113 8.40 -34.43 -7.18
CA ASP A 113 8.63 -35.60 -8.01
C ASP A 113 8.70 -36.90 -7.18
N ARG A 114 9.23 -36.81 -5.94
CA ARG A 114 9.30 -37.94 -4.99
C ARG A 114 8.03 -38.13 -4.14
N ASP A 115 6.96 -37.41 -4.44
CA ASP A 115 5.71 -37.40 -3.64
C ASP A 115 5.92 -37.05 -2.15
N ALA A 116 6.91 -36.21 -1.87
CA ALA A 116 7.27 -35.77 -0.53
C ALA A 116 6.57 -34.45 -0.11
N VAL A 117 5.64 -33.94 -0.92
CA VAL A 117 4.83 -32.75 -0.66
C VAL A 117 3.36 -33.15 -0.59
N ASP A 118 2.66 -32.76 0.48
CA ASP A 118 1.23 -32.99 0.64
C ASP A 118 0.40 -31.79 0.18
N ILE A 119 0.93 -30.58 0.35
CA ILE A 119 0.31 -29.35 -0.13
C ILE A 119 1.38 -28.39 -0.66
N LEU A 120 1.18 -27.93 -1.90
CA LEU A 120 2.01 -26.92 -2.54
C LEU A 120 1.30 -25.56 -2.48
N LEU A 121 1.94 -24.58 -1.85
CA LEU A 121 1.44 -23.21 -1.71
C LEU A 121 2.10 -22.31 -2.75
N ILE A 122 1.29 -21.57 -3.50
CA ILE A 122 1.75 -20.63 -4.53
C ILE A 122 1.02 -19.31 -4.42
N SER A 123 1.68 -18.23 -4.87
CA SER A 123 1.00 -16.95 -5.12
C SER A 123 0.37 -16.94 -6.52
N PRO A 124 -0.71 -16.16 -6.74
CA PRO A 124 -1.37 -16.09 -8.05
C PRO A 124 -0.44 -15.61 -9.17
N GLU A 125 0.56 -14.77 -8.84
CA GLU A 125 1.56 -14.29 -9.78
C GLU A 125 2.41 -15.42 -10.38
N ARG A 126 2.53 -16.54 -9.67
CA ARG A 126 3.25 -17.73 -10.17
C ARG A 126 2.54 -18.41 -11.32
N LEU A 127 1.23 -18.28 -11.40
CA LEU A 127 0.46 -18.79 -12.53
C LEU A 127 0.78 -18.06 -13.85
N ALA A 128 1.35 -16.86 -13.79
CA ALA A 128 1.85 -16.13 -14.94
C ALA A 128 3.29 -16.48 -15.34
N ASN A 129 3.99 -17.29 -14.54
CA ASN A 129 5.39 -17.63 -14.78
C ASN A 129 5.51 -18.87 -15.67
N ASP A 130 6.08 -18.70 -16.87
CA ASP A 130 6.20 -19.77 -17.89
C ASP A 130 6.99 -20.98 -17.38
N ARG A 131 8.05 -20.76 -16.58
CA ARG A 131 8.83 -21.83 -15.97
C ARG A 131 7.97 -22.63 -14.99
N PHE A 132 7.21 -21.95 -14.14
CA PHE A 132 6.32 -22.62 -13.20
C PHE A 132 5.23 -23.42 -13.92
N GLN A 133 4.60 -22.85 -14.95
CA GLN A 133 3.56 -23.53 -15.73
C GLN A 133 4.10 -24.81 -16.40
N SER A 134 5.25 -24.71 -17.09
CA SER A 134 5.80 -25.83 -17.88
C SER A 134 6.52 -26.88 -17.03
N GLN A 135 7.30 -26.44 -16.04
CA GLN A 135 8.17 -27.34 -15.27
C GLN A 135 7.56 -27.87 -13.97
N VAL A 136 6.69 -27.10 -13.32
CA VAL A 136 6.08 -27.50 -12.05
C VAL A 136 4.63 -27.93 -12.25
N LEU A 137 3.78 -27.02 -12.72
CA LEU A 137 2.34 -27.28 -12.83
C LEU A 137 2.06 -28.42 -13.82
N GLY A 138 2.74 -28.45 -14.96
CA GLY A 138 2.61 -29.51 -15.95
C GLY A 138 2.91 -30.92 -15.42
N ARG A 139 3.85 -31.04 -14.46
CA ARG A 139 4.21 -32.33 -13.83
C ARG A 139 3.23 -32.76 -12.74
N VAL A 140 2.64 -31.80 -12.02
CA VAL A 140 1.80 -32.05 -10.84
C VAL A 140 0.31 -32.09 -11.20
N ALA A 141 -0.11 -31.39 -12.27
CA ALA A 141 -1.53 -31.17 -12.59
C ALA A 141 -2.35 -32.48 -12.66
N GLY A 142 -1.81 -33.53 -13.24
CA GLY A 142 -2.47 -34.84 -13.32
C GLY A 142 -2.58 -35.60 -12.00
N ARG A 143 -1.85 -35.17 -10.96
CA ARG A 143 -1.82 -35.81 -9.63
C ARG A 143 -2.53 -34.98 -8.54
N ILE A 144 -2.84 -33.71 -8.81
CA ILE A 144 -3.53 -32.85 -7.86
C ILE A 144 -4.88 -33.44 -7.50
N SER A 145 -5.12 -33.66 -6.21
CA SER A 145 -6.38 -34.21 -5.69
C SER A 145 -7.34 -33.11 -5.18
N LEU A 146 -6.82 -31.95 -4.83
CA LEU A 146 -7.57 -30.83 -4.30
C LEU A 146 -6.94 -29.50 -4.75
N LEU A 147 -7.73 -28.62 -5.36
CA LEU A 147 -7.38 -27.23 -5.57
C LEU A 147 -8.02 -26.37 -4.47
N VAL A 148 -7.20 -25.61 -3.76
CA VAL A 148 -7.67 -24.65 -2.76
C VAL A 148 -7.38 -23.24 -3.27
N ILE A 149 -8.39 -22.37 -3.22
CA ILE A 149 -8.29 -20.95 -3.54
C ILE A 149 -8.62 -20.15 -2.29
N ASP A 150 -7.59 -19.68 -1.61
CA ASP A 150 -7.78 -18.84 -0.44
C ASP A 150 -7.97 -17.37 -0.85
N GLU A 151 -8.72 -16.62 -0.04
CA GLU A 151 -9.16 -15.25 -0.33
C GLU A 151 -9.77 -15.12 -1.74
N ALA A 152 -10.70 -16.03 -2.04
CA ALA A 152 -11.31 -16.17 -3.37
C ALA A 152 -12.02 -14.90 -3.86
N HIS A 153 -12.39 -13.97 -2.96
CA HIS A 153 -12.92 -12.66 -3.34
C HIS A 153 -11.98 -11.85 -4.25
N CYS A 154 -10.66 -12.15 -4.23
CA CYS A 154 -9.69 -11.53 -5.14
C CYS A 154 -9.89 -11.91 -6.62
N ILE A 155 -10.66 -12.96 -6.93
CA ILE A 155 -11.00 -13.35 -8.30
C ILE A 155 -12.02 -12.37 -8.89
N SER A 156 -12.98 -11.95 -8.06
CA SER A 156 -14.06 -11.08 -8.48
C SER A 156 -13.57 -9.68 -8.76
N ASP A 157 -13.99 -9.11 -9.88
CA ASP A 157 -13.81 -7.69 -10.18
C ASP A 157 -14.48 -6.78 -9.10
N TRP A 158 -15.43 -7.33 -8.34
CA TRP A 158 -16.12 -6.65 -7.24
C TRP A 158 -15.46 -6.87 -5.86
N GLY A 159 -14.39 -7.66 -5.82
CA GLY A 159 -13.61 -7.85 -4.59
C GLY A 159 -12.83 -6.59 -4.23
N HIS A 160 -12.84 -6.23 -2.95
CA HIS A 160 -12.13 -5.04 -2.45
C HIS A 160 -10.61 -5.06 -2.67
N ASP A 161 -10.03 -6.26 -2.80
CA ASP A 161 -8.59 -6.49 -3.08
C ASP A 161 -8.43 -7.24 -4.42
N PHE A 162 -9.08 -6.72 -5.48
CA PHE A 162 -8.95 -7.28 -6.81
C PHE A 162 -7.48 -7.37 -7.24
N ARG A 163 -7.04 -8.59 -7.56
CA ARG A 163 -5.68 -8.87 -8.04
C ARG A 163 -5.75 -9.40 -9.46
N PRO A 164 -5.23 -8.67 -10.44
CA PRO A 164 -5.34 -9.04 -11.86
C PRO A 164 -4.87 -10.48 -12.16
N HIS A 165 -3.84 -10.97 -11.46
CA HIS A 165 -3.30 -12.31 -11.66
C HIS A 165 -4.26 -13.44 -11.26
N TYR A 166 -5.28 -13.17 -10.44
CA TYR A 166 -6.34 -14.16 -10.15
C TYR A 166 -7.18 -14.51 -11.39
N ARG A 167 -7.20 -13.68 -12.43
CA ARG A 167 -7.82 -14.02 -13.73
C ARG A 167 -7.15 -15.23 -14.41
N LEU A 168 -5.90 -15.47 -14.12
CA LEU A 168 -5.21 -16.66 -14.62
C LEU A 168 -5.80 -17.94 -13.99
N LEU A 169 -6.32 -17.85 -12.76
CA LEU A 169 -7.04 -18.95 -12.13
C LEU A 169 -8.30 -19.35 -12.91
N GLU A 170 -9.02 -18.41 -13.49
CA GLU A 170 -10.17 -18.72 -14.35
C GLU A 170 -9.76 -19.65 -15.49
N ARG A 171 -8.65 -19.36 -16.17
CA ARG A 171 -8.11 -20.22 -17.24
C ARG A 171 -7.69 -21.59 -16.72
N VAL A 172 -7.03 -21.63 -15.54
CA VAL A 172 -6.61 -22.87 -14.91
C VAL A 172 -7.84 -23.69 -14.52
N VAL A 173 -8.82 -23.10 -13.86
CA VAL A 173 -10.06 -23.78 -13.39
C VAL A 173 -10.89 -24.33 -14.54
N ARG A 174 -11.00 -23.59 -15.66
CA ARG A 174 -11.72 -24.05 -16.86
C ARG A 174 -11.06 -25.25 -17.54
N ASN A 175 -9.74 -25.41 -17.42
CA ASN A 175 -8.97 -26.51 -17.98
C ASN A 175 -8.84 -27.72 -17.04
N LEU A 176 -9.28 -27.61 -15.78
CA LEU A 176 -9.23 -28.69 -14.81
C LEU A 176 -10.37 -29.68 -15.03
N PRO A 177 -10.15 -30.98 -14.72
CA PRO A 177 -11.22 -31.99 -14.80
C PRO A 177 -12.43 -31.57 -13.95
N PRO A 178 -13.67 -31.76 -14.43
CA PRO A 178 -14.88 -31.37 -13.68
C PRO A 178 -14.99 -32.05 -12.31
N ASN A 179 -14.42 -33.24 -12.18
CA ASN A 179 -14.43 -34.07 -10.94
C ASN A 179 -13.29 -33.69 -9.98
N LEU A 180 -12.42 -32.73 -10.32
CA LEU A 180 -11.40 -32.25 -9.37
C LEU A 180 -12.08 -31.53 -8.21
N ARG A 181 -11.70 -31.91 -6.98
CA ARG A 181 -12.13 -31.22 -5.78
C ARG A 181 -11.62 -29.78 -5.78
N LEU A 182 -12.52 -28.83 -5.55
CA LEU A 182 -12.18 -27.42 -5.41
C LEU A 182 -12.80 -26.87 -4.13
N LEU A 183 -11.97 -26.22 -3.32
CA LEU A 183 -12.38 -25.47 -2.15
C LEU A 183 -11.95 -24.03 -2.30
N ALA A 184 -12.91 -23.12 -2.41
CA ALA A 184 -12.67 -21.70 -2.34
C ALA A 184 -13.01 -21.18 -0.93
N THR A 185 -12.16 -20.31 -0.37
CA THR A 185 -12.40 -19.74 0.97
C THR A 185 -12.29 -18.21 0.92
N THR A 186 -13.14 -17.52 1.67
CA THR A 186 -13.07 -16.06 1.84
C THR A 186 -13.66 -15.64 3.18
N ALA A 187 -13.22 -14.50 3.69
CA ALA A 187 -13.81 -13.89 4.88
C ALA A 187 -15.02 -13.01 4.56
N THR A 188 -15.05 -12.45 3.36
CA THR A 188 -16.04 -11.47 2.94
C THR A 188 -16.43 -11.72 1.49
N ALA A 189 -17.69 -12.03 1.27
CA ALA A 189 -18.29 -12.07 -0.05
C ALA A 189 -19.73 -11.59 0.07
N ASN A 190 -20.00 -10.43 -0.52
CA ASN A 190 -21.38 -10.02 -0.77
C ASN A 190 -21.98 -10.84 -1.92
N ASN A 191 -23.27 -10.68 -2.18
CA ASN A 191 -23.96 -11.48 -3.18
C ASN A 191 -23.35 -11.32 -4.58
N ARG A 192 -22.90 -10.12 -4.95
CA ARG A 192 -22.25 -9.85 -6.24
C ARG A 192 -20.94 -10.63 -6.40
N VAL A 193 -20.08 -10.60 -5.35
CA VAL A 193 -18.85 -11.39 -5.35
C VAL A 193 -19.15 -12.89 -5.43
N MET A 194 -20.20 -13.35 -4.77
CA MET A 194 -20.61 -14.76 -4.84
C MET A 194 -21.08 -15.16 -6.25
N ASP A 195 -21.82 -14.29 -6.92
CA ASP A 195 -22.29 -14.56 -8.30
C ASP A 195 -21.11 -14.60 -9.29
N ASP A 196 -20.14 -13.69 -9.16
CA ASP A 196 -18.90 -13.76 -9.94
C ASP A 196 -18.12 -15.06 -9.67
N LEU A 197 -17.98 -15.46 -8.41
CA LEU A 197 -17.29 -16.69 -8.07
C LEU A 197 -17.98 -17.93 -8.63
N LYS A 198 -19.32 -17.95 -8.64
CA LYS A 198 -20.09 -19.01 -9.31
C LYS A 198 -19.83 -19.03 -10.80
N ALA A 199 -19.83 -17.88 -11.44
CA ALA A 199 -19.61 -17.78 -12.89
C ALA A 199 -18.19 -18.24 -13.30
N VAL A 200 -17.20 -17.98 -12.45
CA VAL A 200 -15.78 -18.32 -12.71
C VAL A 200 -15.43 -19.75 -12.30
N LEU A 201 -15.83 -20.14 -11.10
CA LEU A 201 -15.41 -21.43 -10.51
C LEU A 201 -16.33 -22.59 -10.89
N ASP A 202 -17.63 -22.42 -10.78
CA ASP A 202 -18.65 -23.41 -11.16
C ASP A 202 -20.05 -22.82 -10.99
N PRO A 203 -20.94 -22.87 -12.00
CA PRO A 203 -22.33 -22.47 -11.84
C PRO A 203 -23.07 -23.23 -10.72
N ASN A 204 -22.66 -24.46 -10.45
CA ASN A 204 -23.22 -25.32 -9.39
C ASN A 204 -22.41 -25.29 -8.11
N LEU A 205 -21.58 -24.25 -7.89
CA LEU A 205 -20.74 -24.09 -6.70
C LEU A 205 -21.60 -24.14 -5.42
N ALA A 206 -21.35 -25.14 -4.59
CA ALA A 206 -21.99 -25.21 -3.26
C ALA A 206 -21.45 -24.06 -2.39
N VAL A 207 -22.31 -23.40 -1.63
CA VAL A 207 -21.92 -22.27 -0.76
C VAL A 207 -22.25 -22.59 0.69
N SER A 208 -21.21 -22.55 1.53
CA SER A 208 -21.34 -22.57 2.99
C SER A 208 -21.07 -21.16 3.52
N ARG A 209 -22.14 -20.46 3.91
CA ARG A 209 -22.06 -19.08 4.42
C ARG A 209 -22.44 -19.05 5.89
N GLY A 210 -21.54 -18.53 6.74
CA GLY A 210 -21.79 -18.39 8.16
C GLY A 210 -22.22 -16.99 8.57
N ASP A 211 -22.46 -16.86 9.87
CA ASP A 211 -22.80 -15.58 10.49
C ASP A 211 -21.60 -14.64 10.49
N LEU A 212 -21.85 -13.39 10.06
CA LEU A 212 -20.86 -12.31 10.06
C LEU A 212 -20.80 -11.55 11.39
N ASN A 213 -21.73 -11.80 12.31
CA ASN A 213 -21.76 -11.12 13.59
C ASN A 213 -20.50 -11.38 14.43
N ARG A 214 -19.99 -10.32 15.04
CA ARG A 214 -18.83 -10.32 15.94
C ARG A 214 -19.24 -9.76 17.30
N PRO A 215 -19.89 -10.58 18.16
CA PRO A 215 -20.45 -10.10 19.42
C PRO A 215 -19.40 -9.60 20.42
N SER A 216 -18.12 -9.93 20.22
CA SER A 216 -16.99 -9.42 21.03
C SER A 216 -16.52 -8.02 20.63
N LEU A 217 -17.02 -7.43 19.53
CA LEU A 217 -16.51 -6.13 19.05
C LEU A 217 -17.45 -4.99 19.44
N ALA A 218 -16.94 -4.08 20.26
CA ALA A 218 -17.54 -2.76 20.51
C ALA A 218 -17.02 -1.78 19.43
N LEU A 219 -17.88 -1.44 18.48
CA LEU A 219 -17.52 -0.56 17.36
C LEU A 219 -17.94 0.88 17.67
N GLN A 220 -17.05 1.82 17.38
CA GLN A 220 -17.28 3.25 17.61
C GLN A 220 -16.59 4.09 16.54
N THR A 221 -17.23 5.18 16.11
CA THR A 221 -16.62 6.24 15.29
C THR A 221 -16.44 7.50 16.13
N ILE A 222 -15.25 8.09 16.03
CA ILE A 222 -14.90 9.35 16.71
C ILE A 222 -14.40 10.34 15.66
N ARG A 223 -15.07 11.49 15.53
CA ARG A 223 -14.68 12.54 14.61
C ARG A 223 -13.66 13.46 15.26
N LEU A 224 -12.48 13.52 14.68
CA LEU A 224 -11.36 14.35 15.08
C LEU A 224 -10.79 15.02 13.83
N PRO A 225 -11.23 16.25 13.52
CA PRO A 225 -10.99 16.90 12.24
C PRO A 225 -9.51 16.97 11.85
N THR A 226 -8.63 17.27 12.83
CA THR A 226 -7.21 17.49 12.55
C THR A 226 -6.34 16.30 12.90
N GLN A 227 -5.21 16.15 12.24
CA GLN A 227 -4.21 15.14 12.58
C GLN A 227 -3.68 15.32 14.01
N ALA A 228 -3.53 16.55 14.47
CA ALA A 228 -3.05 16.82 15.83
C ALA A 228 -4.01 16.29 16.90
N GLU A 229 -5.33 16.47 16.71
CA GLU A 229 -6.35 15.92 17.60
C GLU A 229 -6.32 14.39 17.62
N ARG A 230 -6.20 13.74 16.45
CA ARG A 230 -6.09 12.27 16.37
C ARG A 230 -4.82 11.75 17.03
N LEU A 231 -3.68 12.44 16.86
CA LEU A 231 -2.43 12.08 17.53
C LEU A 231 -2.55 12.22 19.05
N ALA A 232 -3.14 13.32 19.52
CA ALA A 232 -3.37 13.56 20.94
C ALA A 232 -4.30 12.50 21.54
N TRP A 233 -5.41 12.20 20.87
CA TRP A 233 -6.37 11.18 21.29
C TRP A 233 -5.71 9.79 21.37
N LEU A 234 -4.93 9.38 20.36
CA LEU A 234 -4.23 8.11 20.38
C LEU A 234 -3.28 8.01 21.58
N ALA A 235 -2.47 9.04 21.83
CA ALA A 235 -1.56 9.05 22.97
C ALA A 235 -2.34 8.93 24.30
N GLN A 236 -3.42 9.68 24.47
CA GLN A 236 -4.25 9.64 25.66
C GLN A 236 -4.91 8.26 25.86
N GLN A 237 -5.52 7.69 24.82
CA GLN A 237 -6.27 6.44 24.95
C GLN A 237 -5.37 5.21 25.04
N LEU A 238 -4.26 5.14 24.31
CA LEU A 238 -3.40 3.96 24.34
C LEU A 238 -2.69 3.74 25.69
N HIS A 239 -2.58 4.77 26.52
CA HIS A 239 -2.10 4.61 27.90
C HIS A 239 -3.14 3.93 28.79
N THR A 240 -4.43 4.11 28.54
CA THR A 240 -5.52 3.61 29.38
C THR A 240 -6.11 2.30 28.88
N LEU A 241 -6.12 2.07 27.56
CA LEU A 241 -6.61 0.84 26.98
C LEU A 241 -5.82 -0.38 27.48
N ALA A 242 -6.52 -1.40 27.95
CA ALA A 242 -5.89 -2.67 28.31
C ALA A 242 -5.43 -3.47 27.09
N GLY A 243 -4.45 -4.35 27.29
CA GLY A 243 -3.98 -5.28 26.24
C GLY A 243 -3.20 -4.64 25.10
N HIS A 244 -3.15 -5.31 23.97
CA HIS A 244 -2.36 -4.99 22.80
C HIS A 244 -3.24 -4.87 21.56
N GLY A 245 -2.80 -4.11 20.55
CA GLY A 245 -3.64 -3.88 19.37
C GLY A 245 -2.90 -3.45 18.12
N ILE A 246 -3.67 -2.98 17.15
CA ILE A 246 -3.18 -2.46 15.88
C ILE A 246 -3.79 -1.08 15.65
N VAL A 247 -2.97 -0.13 15.20
CA VAL A 247 -3.41 1.17 14.70
C VAL A 247 -3.20 1.20 13.19
N TYR A 248 -4.29 1.21 12.41
CA TYR A 248 -4.22 1.27 10.95
C TYR A 248 -4.14 2.70 10.43
N THR A 249 -3.26 2.92 9.46
CA THR A 249 -3.10 4.18 8.72
C THR A 249 -3.23 3.94 7.22
N LEU A 250 -3.58 4.96 6.44
CA LEU A 250 -3.71 4.85 4.99
C LEU A 250 -2.36 4.87 4.27
N THR A 251 -1.37 5.58 4.81
CA THR A 251 -0.07 5.79 4.16
C THR A 251 1.10 5.30 5.03
N VAL A 252 2.21 4.95 4.36
CA VAL A 252 3.48 4.60 5.03
C VAL A 252 3.98 5.75 5.91
N ARG A 253 3.83 6.97 5.41
CA ARG A 253 4.22 8.18 6.12
C ARG A 253 3.41 8.38 7.40
N ASP A 254 2.09 8.21 7.34
CA ASP A 254 1.26 8.34 8.53
C ASP A 254 1.61 7.28 9.57
N ALA A 255 1.95 6.04 9.12
CA ALA A 255 2.42 5.00 10.02
C ALA A 255 3.70 5.42 10.77
N ALA A 256 4.67 6.00 10.08
CA ALA A 256 5.89 6.52 10.69
C ALA A 256 5.59 7.68 11.66
N THR A 257 4.82 8.69 11.21
CA THR A 257 4.48 9.86 12.04
C THR A 257 3.74 9.49 13.32
N VAL A 258 2.73 8.61 13.23
CA VAL A 258 1.97 8.13 14.39
C VAL A 258 2.87 7.32 15.33
N SER A 259 3.72 6.45 14.77
CA SER A 259 4.65 5.66 15.58
C SER A 259 5.64 6.54 16.35
N GLU A 260 6.31 7.48 15.66
CA GLU A 260 7.25 8.43 16.28
C GLU A 260 6.59 9.28 17.38
N TRP A 261 5.36 9.78 17.12
CA TRP A 261 4.60 10.51 18.12
C TRP A 261 4.34 9.67 19.38
N LEU A 262 3.80 8.47 19.21
CA LEU A 262 3.46 7.59 20.32
C LEU A 262 4.71 7.14 21.11
N GLN A 263 5.83 6.87 20.43
CA GLN A 263 7.13 6.58 21.05
C GLN A 263 7.62 7.77 21.88
N SER A 264 7.45 8.99 21.37
CA SER A 264 7.81 10.21 22.11
C SER A 264 6.98 10.40 23.41
N ARG A 265 5.83 9.72 23.51
CA ARG A 265 4.96 9.66 24.68
C ARG A 265 5.23 8.46 25.59
N GLY A 266 6.30 7.72 25.34
CA GLY A 266 6.69 6.56 26.17
C GLY A 266 5.92 5.27 25.87
N LEU A 267 5.15 5.22 24.77
CA LEU A 267 4.45 4.01 24.34
C LEU A 267 5.39 3.13 23.50
N LYS A 268 5.43 1.84 23.80
CA LYS A 268 6.15 0.86 22.99
C LYS A 268 5.31 0.49 21.77
N VAL A 269 5.51 1.19 20.67
CA VAL A 269 4.85 0.94 19.39
C VAL A 269 5.88 0.89 18.27
N GLU A 270 5.58 0.18 17.19
CA GLU A 270 6.46 0.08 16.02
C GLU A 270 5.66 0.28 14.73
N ALA A 271 6.28 0.88 13.71
CA ALA A 271 5.68 1.02 12.39
C ALA A 271 5.83 -0.27 11.58
N TYR A 272 4.72 -0.75 10.97
CA TYR A 272 4.68 -1.92 10.10
C TYR A 272 4.11 -1.56 8.74
N THR A 273 4.96 -1.56 7.71
CA THR A 273 4.59 -1.13 6.36
C THR A 273 5.12 -2.06 5.27
N GLY A 274 4.81 -1.74 4.01
CA GLY A 274 5.42 -2.38 2.86
C GLY A 274 6.95 -2.30 2.85
N GLU A 275 7.52 -1.25 3.43
CA GLU A 275 8.95 -0.97 3.48
C GLU A 275 9.66 -1.63 4.67
N SER A 276 8.95 -2.27 5.59
CA SER A 276 9.55 -2.93 6.75
C SER A 276 10.45 -4.14 6.40
N GLY A 277 10.40 -4.64 5.16
CA GLY A 277 11.31 -5.65 4.65
C GLY A 277 11.42 -6.88 5.56
N ASP A 278 12.65 -7.29 5.87
CA ASP A 278 12.95 -8.47 6.70
C ASP A 278 12.52 -8.31 8.16
N ARG A 279 12.38 -7.06 8.66
CA ARG A 279 11.90 -6.78 10.00
C ARG A 279 10.43 -7.14 10.24
N ARG A 280 9.65 -7.46 9.21
CA ARG A 280 8.23 -7.82 9.34
C ARG A 280 8.03 -9.00 10.30
N VAL A 281 8.87 -10.03 10.19
CA VAL A 281 8.79 -11.23 11.04
C VAL A 281 9.03 -10.89 12.50
N GLU A 282 10.05 -10.08 12.76
CA GLU A 282 10.40 -9.61 14.10
C GLU A 282 9.27 -8.79 14.72
N LEU A 283 8.69 -7.84 13.95
CA LEU A 283 7.60 -6.99 14.40
C LEU A 283 6.30 -7.78 14.69
N GLU A 284 5.97 -8.74 13.82
CA GLU A 284 4.85 -9.65 14.05
C GLU A 284 5.04 -10.47 15.32
N GLN A 285 6.26 -11.00 15.54
CA GLN A 285 6.57 -11.77 16.73
C GLN A 285 6.55 -10.91 17.99
N ALA A 286 7.03 -9.67 17.93
CA ALA A 286 6.96 -8.73 19.05
C ALA A 286 5.51 -8.44 19.47
N LEU A 287 4.59 -8.29 18.52
CA LEU A 287 3.18 -8.12 18.83
C LEU A 287 2.56 -9.42 19.38
N LEU A 288 2.90 -10.59 18.81
CA LEU A 288 2.44 -11.89 19.29
C LEU A 288 2.87 -12.16 20.73
N ASN A 289 4.10 -11.79 21.09
CA ASN A 289 4.67 -11.95 22.42
C ASN A 289 4.25 -10.86 23.42
N ASN A 290 3.43 -9.87 23.02
CA ASN A 290 3.06 -8.73 23.85
C ASN A 290 4.25 -7.81 24.24
N GLU A 291 5.28 -7.75 23.43
CA GLU A 291 6.48 -6.91 23.65
C GLU A 291 6.24 -5.44 23.27
N VAL A 292 5.28 -5.22 22.36
CA VAL A 292 4.83 -3.89 21.91
C VAL A 292 3.37 -3.67 22.27
N LYS A 293 3.00 -2.45 22.60
CA LYS A 293 1.60 -2.03 22.87
C LYS A 293 0.73 -2.13 21.64
N ALA A 294 1.28 -1.69 20.51
CA ALA A 294 0.60 -1.78 19.21
C ALA A 294 1.60 -1.77 18.07
N LEU A 295 1.20 -2.33 16.91
CA LEU A 295 1.80 -2.01 15.63
C LEU A 295 0.99 -0.89 14.96
N VAL A 296 1.68 0.14 14.50
CA VAL A 296 1.10 1.19 13.65
C VAL A 296 1.31 0.74 12.20
N ALA A 297 0.24 0.34 11.53
CA ALA A 297 0.38 -0.42 10.30
C ALA A 297 -0.44 0.17 9.14
N THR A 298 0.09 0.01 7.93
CA THR A 298 -0.72 0.12 6.72
C THR A 298 -1.44 -1.20 6.44
N THR A 299 -2.16 -1.28 5.31
CA THR A 299 -2.74 -2.56 4.82
C THR A 299 -1.70 -3.66 4.61
N ALA A 300 -0.39 -3.37 4.73
CA ALA A 300 0.68 -4.37 4.71
C ALA A 300 0.55 -5.39 5.86
N LEU A 301 0.07 -4.99 7.05
CA LEU A 301 -0.36 -5.90 8.10
C LEU A 301 -1.80 -6.35 7.79
N GLY A 302 -1.92 -7.00 6.66
CA GLY A 302 -3.19 -7.39 6.09
C GLY A 302 -3.60 -8.82 6.43
N MET A 303 -4.22 -9.49 5.47
CA MET A 303 -4.71 -10.88 5.57
C MET A 303 -3.59 -11.82 6.07
N GLY A 304 -3.96 -12.81 6.89
CA GLY A 304 -3.03 -13.86 7.36
C GLY A 304 -2.40 -13.64 8.75
N PHE A 305 -2.28 -12.42 9.26
CA PHE A 305 -1.82 -12.21 10.64
C PHE A 305 -2.92 -12.59 11.64
N ASP A 306 -2.61 -13.46 12.58
CA ASP A 306 -3.54 -13.97 13.60
C ASP A 306 -2.96 -13.86 15.01
N LYS A 307 -3.55 -12.97 15.81
CA LYS A 307 -3.32 -12.85 17.25
C LYS A 307 -4.68 -12.91 17.95
N PRO A 308 -4.97 -14.02 18.68
CA PRO A 308 -6.29 -14.25 19.24
C PRO A 308 -6.74 -13.23 20.28
N ASP A 309 -5.81 -12.68 21.04
CA ASP A 309 -6.01 -11.78 22.19
C ASP A 309 -5.78 -10.31 21.87
N LEU A 310 -6.00 -9.86 20.61
CA LEU A 310 -6.00 -8.44 20.29
C LEU A 310 -7.17 -7.74 20.97
N ALA A 311 -6.85 -6.78 21.84
CA ALA A 311 -7.83 -6.05 22.65
C ALA A 311 -8.44 -4.85 21.91
N PHE A 312 -7.73 -4.31 20.92
CA PHE A 312 -8.24 -3.20 20.13
C PHE A 312 -7.67 -3.18 18.71
N VAL A 313 -8.46 -2.65 17.79
CA VAL A 313 -8.05 -2.18 16.46
C VAL A 313 -8.56 -0.75 16.29
N ILE A 314 -7.64 0.17 16.03
CA ILE A 314 -7.97 1.58 15.82
C ILE A 314 -7.59 1.95 14.39
N HIS A 315 -8.51 2.55 13.66
CA HIS A 315 -8.22 3.16 12.37
C HIS A 315 -7.96 4.65 12.59
N TYR A 316 -6.74 5.10 12.31
CA TYR A 316 -6.34 6.50 12.40
C TYR A 316 -7.00 7.38 11.33
N GLN A 317 -7.39 6.75 10.21
CA GLN A 317 -8.08 7.34 9.08
C GLN A 317 -9.09 6.35 8.52
N THR A 318 -10.12 6.88 7.83
CA THR A 318 -11.20 6.08 7.24
C THR A 318 -10.69 5.20 6.10
N PRO A 319 -10.81 3.88 6.18
CA PRO A 319 -10.42 2.98 5.10
C PRO A 319 -11.31 3.13 3.87
N GLY A 320 -10.81 2.66 2.70
CA GLY A 320 -11.48 2.86 1.42
C GLY A 320 -12.78 2.07 1.22
N SER A 321 -13.07 1.05 2.04
CA SER A 321 -14.30 0.27 1.92
C SER A 321 -14.74 -0.37 3.23
N VAL A 322 -16.04 -0.61 3.35
CA VAL A 322 -16.66 -1.34 4.47
C VAL A 322 -16.08 -2.76 4.59
N VAL A 323 -15.78 -3.39 3.47
CA VAL A 323 -15.21 -4.75 3.43
C VAL A 323 -13.82 -4.77 4.05
N ALA A 324 -12.94 -3.84 3.65
CA ALA A 324 -11.60 -3.70 4.21
C ALA A 324 -11.66 -3.38 5.71
N TYR A 325 -12.54 -2.46 6.10
CA TYR A 325 -12.76 -2.13 7.51
C TYR A 325 -13.19 -3.34 8.34
N TYR A 326 -14.21 -4.08 7.89
CA TYR A 326 -14.70 -5.29 8.56
C TYR A 326 -13.59 -6.34 8.74
N GLN A 327 -12.77 -6.57 7.73
CA GLN A 327 -11.66 -7.52 7.80
C GLN A 327 -10.57 -7.09 8.78
N GLN A 328 -10.25 -5.79 8.81
CA GLN A 328 -9.22 -5.23 9.67
C GLN A 328 -9.69 -5.18 11.13
N VAL A 329 -10.86 -4.61 11.39
CA VAL A 329 -11.42 -4.53 12.74
C VAL A 329 -11.74 -5.92 13.31
N GLY A 330 -12.11 -6.86 12.45
CA GLY A 330 -12.38 -8.26 12.79
C GLY A 330 -11.15 -9.06 13.26
N ARG A 331 -9.96 -8.46 13.35
CA ARG A 331 -8.79 -9.06 14.00
C ARG A 331 -8.86 -9.02 15.50
N ALA A 332 -9.50 -7.98 16.07
CA ALA A 332 -9.69 -7.86 17.51
C ALA A 332 -10.76 -8.85 18.03
N GLY A 333 -10.67 -9.18 19.30
CA GLY A 333 -11.69 -9.94 20.02
C GLY A 333 -11.94 -11.37 19.55
N ARG A 334 -10.93 -12.07 19.00
CA ARG A 334 -11.12 -13.45 18.52
C ARG A 334 -11.22 -14.47 19.64
N ALA A 335 -10.44 -14.27 20.70
CA ALA A 335 -10.45 -15.08 21.92
C ALA A 335 -10.69 -14.25 23.19
N LEU A 336 -11.23 -13.05 23.03
CA LEU A 336 -11.63 -12.16 24.11
C LEU A 336 -13.15 -12.01 24.08
N ASP A 337 -13.76 -11.86 25.26
CA ASP A 337 -15.19 -11.60 25.39
C ASP A 337 -15.57 -10.21 24.86
N ALA A 338 -14.64 -9.27 24.93
CA ALA A 338 -14.84 -7.91 24.46
C ALA A 338 -13.53 -7.26 23.95
N ALA A 339 -13.63 -6.49 22.88
CA ALA A 339 -12.53 -5.73 22.28
C ALA A 339 -13.06 -4.46 21.59
N TYR A 340 -12.22 -3.44 21.49
CA TYR A 340 -12.58 -2.20 20.82
C TYR A 340 -12.25 -2.21 19.34
N GLY A 341 -13.18 -1.74 18.50
CA GLY A 341 -12.97 -1.37 17.12
C GLY A 341 -13.28 0.11 16.93
N VAL A 342 -12.27 0.96 16.82
CA VAL A 342 -12.45 2.42 16.76
C VAL A 342 -12.05 2.94 15.38
N LEU A 343 -12.90 3.77 14.80
CA LEU A 343 -12.62 4.53 13.60
C LEU A 343 -12.47 6.01 13.95
N LEU A 344 -11.28 6.56 13.78
CA LEU A 344 -11.08 8.00 13.80
C LEU A 344 -11.31 8.55 12.41
N SER A 345 -11.98 9.69 12.29
CA SER A 345 -12.25 10.35 11.02
C SER A 345 -11.81 11.80 11.04
N GLY A 346 -11.10 12.23 9.99
CA GLY A 346 -10.59 13.59 9.79
C GLY A 346 -11.08 14.22 8.49
N GLU A 347 -10.70 15.49 8.27
CA GLU A 347 -11.13 16.24 7.08
C GLU A 347 -10.31 15.94 5.82
N GLU A 348 -9.02 15.57 5.95
CA GLU A 348 -8.12 15.36 4.82
C GLU A 348 -8.27 14.01 4.11
N GLU A 349 -9.07 13.11 4.66
CA GLU A 349 -9.15 11.72 4.20
C GLU A 349 -9.78 11.58 2.80
N THR A 350 -10.68 12.49 2.45
CA THR A 350 -11.34 12.49 1.14
C THR A 350 -10.33 12.65 0.01
N ASP A 351 -9.38 13.57 0.15
CA ASP A 351 -8.34 13.81 -0.86
C ASP A 351 -7.45 12.56 -1.06
N ILE A 352 -7.12 11.86 0.04
CA ILE A 352 -6.31 10.64 0.01
C ILE A 352 -7.07 9.49 -0.68
N THR A 353 -8.33 9.29 -0.30
CA THR A 353 -9.15 8.21 -0.89
C THR A 353 -9.49 8.49 -2.34
N ASP A 354 -9.76 9.74 -2.72
CA ASP A 354 -9.96 10.16 -4.10
C ASP A 354 -8.74 9.87 -4.96
N TYR A 355 -7.55 10.21 -4.47
CA TYR A 355 -6.30 9.87 -5.15
C TYR A 355 -6.15 8.36 -5.40
N PHE A 356 -6.45 7.51 -4.41
CA PHE A 356 -6.40 6.07 -4.58
C PHE A 356 -7.43 5.55 -5.59
N ILE A 357 -8.63 6.11 -5.62
CA ILE A 357 -9.66 5.73 -6.58
C ILE A 357 -9.26 6.12 -8.01
N GLU A 358 -8.82 7.36 -8.21
CA GLU A 358 -8.44 7.90 -9.52
C GLU A 358 -7.17 7.24 -10.08
N SER A 359 -6.22 6.89 -9.19
CA SER A 359 -5.00 6.20 -9.57
C SER A 359 -5.18 4.68 -9.77
N ALA A 360 -6.34 4.12 -9.46
CA ALA A 360 -6.59 2.67 -9.50
C ALA A 360 -6.48 2.08 -10.90
N PHE A 361 -6.94 2.80 -11.93
CA PHE A 361 -6.86 2.39 -13.33
C PHE A 361 -6.09 3.41 -14.16
N PRO A 362 -5.43 2.97 -15.25
CA PRO A 362 -4.87 3.88 -16.23
C PRO A 362 -6.00 4.59 -16.99
N THR A 363 -5.76 5.84 -17.34
CA THR A 363 -6.66 6.62 -18.20
C THR A 363 -6.58 6.18 -19.66
N GLU A 364 -7.60 6.49 -20.46
CA GLU A 364 -7.58 6.25 -21.92
C GLU A 364 -6.36 6.89 -22.58
N ARG A 365 -5.99 8.10 -22.13
CA ARG A 365 -4.81 8.82 -22.59
C ARG A 365 -3.50 8.06 -22.30
N GLU A 366 -3.35 7.50 -21.10
CA GLU A 366 -2.15 6.75 -20.72
C GLU A 366 -2.04 5.44 -21.50
N VAL A 367 -3.13 4.70 -21.63
CA VAL A 367 -3.19 3.47 -22.43
C VAL A 367 -2.88 3.76 -23.90
N GLY A 368 -3.55 4.76 -24.49
CA GLY A 368 -3.31 5.16 -25.87
C GLY A 368 -1.87 5.59 -26.13
N ALA A 369 -1.27 6.35 -25.19
CA ALA A 369 0.12 6.77 -25.29
C ALA A 369 1.11 5.58 -25.21
N VAL A 370 0.85 4.59 -24.36
CA VAL A 370 1.69 3.38 -24.26
C VAL A 370 1.58 2.55 -25.55
N ILE A 371 0.38 2.33 -26.06
CA ILE A 371 0.13 1.59 -27.31
C ILE A 371 0.83 2.30 -28.47
N ALA A 372 0.60 3.60 -28.68
CA ALA A 372 1.23 4.37 -29.76
C ALA A 372 2.76 4.34 -29.68
N ALA A 373 3.35 4.44 -28.47
CA ALA A 373 4.79 4.33 -28.32
C ALA A 373 5.35 2.96 -28.69
N LEU A 374 4.56 1.88 -28.47
CA LEU A 374 4.93 0.52 -28.87
C LEU A 374 4.75 0.30 -30.38
N GLU A 375 3.75 0.94 -31.03
CA GLU A 375 3.55 0.93 -32.49
C GLU A 375 4.71 1.57 -33.23
N ASP A 376 5.22 2.70 -32.75
CA ASP A 376 6.34 3.44 -33.33
C ASP A 376 7.69 2.73 -33.15
N ALA A 377 7.76 1.63 -32.40
CA ALA A 377 9.00 0.98 -32.01
C ALA A 377 9.21 -0.37 -32.73
N THR A 378 10.15 -0.43 -33.66
CA THR A 378 10.64 -1.70 -34.22
C THR A 378 11.37 -2.50 -33.13
N GLY A 379 10.79 -3.62 -32.67
CA GLY A 379 11.41 -4.52 -31.67
C GLY A 379 11.05 -4.25 -30.21
N GLY A 380 10.00 -3.48 -29.96
CA GLY A 380 9.43 -3.24 -28.65
C GLY A 380 10.23 -2.29 -27.75
N LEU A 381 9.67 -1.95 -26.58
CA LEU A 381 10.24 -1.03 -25.61
C LEU A 381 10.27 -1.62 -24.19
N SER A 382 11.37 -1.36 -23.48
CA SER A 382 11.49 -1.59 -22.05
C SER A 382 10.80 -0.44 -21.27
N VAL A 383 10.50 -0.65 -19.99
CA VAL A 383 9.94 0.40 -19.11
C VAL A 383 10.82 1.67 -19.08
N PRO A 384 12.16 1.60 -18.97
CA PRO A 384 13.01 2.78 -19.07
C PRO A 384 12.91 3.53 -20.41
N GLU A 385 12.78 2.83 -21.53
CA GLU A 385 12.60 3.45 -22.85
C GLU A 385 11.23 4.14 -22.96
N LEU A 386 10.17 3.54 -22.42
CA LEU A 386 8.85 4.18 -22.32
C LEU A 386 8.86 5.44 -21.45
N LEU A 387 9.53 5.43 -20.30
CA LEU A 387 9.73 6.61 -19.46
C LEU A 387 10.45 7.76 -20.19
N GLY A 388 11.39 7.40 -21.04
CA GLY A 388 12.09 8.37 -21.90
C GLY A 388 11.20 9.03 -22.96
N ARG A 389 10.15 8.33 -23.42
CA ARG A 389 9.26 8.81 -24.49
C ARG A 389 8.00 9.47 -23.95
N LEU A 390 7.44 8.94 -22.85
CA LEU A 390 6.12 9.31 -22.34
C LEU A 390 6.21 10.18 -21.08
N ASN A 391 5.34 11.17 -20.99
CA ASN A 391 5.13 11.93 -19.77
C ASN A 391 4.12 11.23 -18.85
N ILE A 392 4.47 10.03 -18.40
CA ILE A 392 3.69 9.17 -17.50
C ILE A 392 4.63 8.66 -16.40
N SER A 393 4.17 8.56 -15.16
CA SER A 393 4.98 8.05 -14.05
C SER A 393 5.31 6.56 -14.22
N LYS A 394 6.41 6.11 -13.60
CA LYS A 394 6.84 4.71 -13.68
C LYS A 394 5.73 3.75 -13.22
N GLY A 395 5.15 4.01 -12.07
CA GLY A 395 4.08 3.15 -11.53
C GLY A 395 2.85 3.10 -12.44
N ARG A 396 2.51 4.21 -13.12
CA ARG A 396 1.40 4.26 -14.08
C ARG A 396 1.72 3.47 -15.35
N ILE A 397 2.95 3.55 -15.88
CA ILE A 397 3.38 2.73 -17.03
C ILE A 397 3.37 1.25 -16.66
N GLU A 398 3.97 0.86 -15.53
CA GLU A 398 4.01 -0.53 -15.07
C GLU A 398 2.60 -1.09 -14.85
N LYS A 399 1.71 -0.31 -14.26
CA LYS A 399 0.31 -0.68 -14.07
C LYS A 399 -0.43 -0.85 -15.39
N THR A 400 -0.26 0.09 -16.33
CA THR A 400 -0.86 0.01 -17.66
C THR A 400 -0.42 -1.26 -18.38
N ILE A 401 0.88 -1.52 -18.42
CA ILE A 401 1.47 -2.71 -19.02
C ILE A 401 0.92 -3.99 -18.37
N SER A 402 0.90 -4.03 -17.03
CA SER A 402 0.39 -5.19 -16.29
C SER A 402 -1.07 -5.50 -16.65
N LEU A 403 -1.94 -4.48 -16.67
CA LEU A 403 -3.35 -4.68 -17.01
C LEU A 403 -3.54 -5.12 -18.47
N LEU A 404 -2.83 -4.50 -19.42
CA LEU A 404 -2.92 -4.86 -20.82
C LEU A 404 -2.41 -6.28 -21.08
N SER A 405 -1.33 -6.71 -20.44
CA SER A 405 -0.75 -8.05 -20.62
C SER A 405 -1.62 -9.19 -20.07
N LEU A 406 -2.55 -8.88 -19.18
CA LEU A 406 -3.47 -9.85 -18.56
C LEU A 406 -4.82 -9.94 -19.29
N GLU A 407 -5.06 -9.11 -20.31
CA GLU A 407 -6.26 -9.21 -21.14
C GLU A 407 -6.29 -10.51 -21.96
N SER A 408 -7.47 -10.89 -22.43
CA SER A 408 -7.65 -12.09 -23.22
C SER A 408 -8.57 -11.81 -24.43
N PRO A 409 -8.00 -11.71 -25.64
CA PRO A 409 -6.57 -11.80 -25.97
C PRO A 409 -5.78 -10.57 -25.50
N ALA A 410 -4.48 -10.76 -25.16
CA ALA A 410 -3.62 -9.68 -24.71
C ALA A 410 -3.14 -8.82 -25.87
N PRO A 411 -3.33 -7.48 -25.83
CA PRO A 411 -2.85 -6.58 -26.88
C PRO A 411 -1.34 -6.36 -26.86
N ILE A 412 -0.68 -6.69 -25.75
CA ILE A 412 0.77 -6.60 -25.61
C ILE A 412 1.35 -7.89 -25.03
N ALA A 413 2.60 -8.20 -25.41
CA ALA A 413 3.34 -9.33 -24.88
C ALA A 413 4.78 -8.94 -24.54
N LYS A 414 5.36 -9.65 -23.56
CA LYS A 414 6.75 -9.44 -23.15
C LYS A 414 7.67 -10.38 -23.92
N GLN A 415 8.72 -9.81 -24.53
CA GLN A 415 9.81 -10.57 -25.16
C GLN A 415 11.16 -10.13 -24.55
N GLY A 416 11.76 -10.99 -23.76
CA GLY A 416 12.94 -10.64 -22.95
C GLY A 416 12.62 -9.54 -21.93
N SER A 417 13.30 -8.39 -22.03
CA SER A 417 13.06 -7.21 -21.19
C SER A 417 12.12 -6.17 -21.83
N LYS A 418 11.63 -6.41 -23.07
CA LYS A 418 10.85 -5.46 -23.85
C LYS A 418 9.40 -5.91 -24.01
N TRP A 419 8.52 -4.93 -24.16
CA TRP A 419 7.11 -5.10 -24.46
C TRP A 419 6.84 -4.78 -25.92
N GLN A 420 6.00 -5.57 -26.56
CA GLN A 420 5.63 -5.45 -27.98
C GLN A 420 4.13 -5.60 -28.14
N LEU A 421 3.57 -4.99 -29.18
CA LEU A 421 2.19 -5.23 -29.58
C LEU A 421 2.04 -6.67 -30.12
N THR A 422 0.87 -7.24 -29.86
CA THR A 422 0.40 -8.45 -30.52
C THR A 422 -0.50 -8.07 -31.70
N ILE A 423 -1.04 -9.07 -32.38
CA ILE A 423 -2.07 -8.87 -33.43
C ILE A 423 -3.45 -8.54 -32.84
N SER A 424 -3.61 -8.55 -31.53
CA SER A 424 -4.89 -8.37 -30.85
C SER A 424 -5.09 -6.91 -30.47
N GLU A 425 -6.27 -6.39 -30.75
CA GLU A 425 -6.68 -5.05 -30.32
C GLU A 425 -7.27 -5.07 -28.91
N LEU A 426 -7.22 -3.91 -28.23
CA LEU A 426 -7.85 -3.75 -26.94
C LEU A 426 -9.39 -3.70 -27.08
N GLY A 427 -10.06 -4.70 -26.54
CA GLY A 427 -11.52 -4.80 -26.63
C GLY A 427 -12.26 -3.75 -25.76
N PRO A 428 -13.51 -3.40 -26.10
CA PRO A 428 -14.31 -2.43 -25.34
C PRO A 428 -14.57 -2.84 -23.89
N GLY A 429 -14.58 -4.13 -23.61
CA GLY A 429 -14.76 -4.68 -22.26
C GLY A 429 -13.73 -4.24 -21.25
N PHE A 430 -12.51 -3.84 -21.69
CA PHE A 430 -11.49 -3.27 -20.81
C PHE A 430 -11.98 -1.96 -20.15
N TRP A 431 -12.52 -1.04 -20.97
CA TRP A 431 -13.00 0.25 -20.48
C TRP A 431 -14.30 0.15 -19.69
N GLU A 432 -15.17 -0.79 -20.05
CA GLU A 432 -16.38 -1.08 -19.28
C GLU A 432 -16.02 -1.55 -17.87
N ARG A 433 -15.04 -2.45 -17.74
CA ARG A 433 -14.53 -2.88 -16.43
C ARG A 433 -13.89 -1.75 -15.65
N ALA A 434 -13.04 -0.94 -16.29
CA ALA A 434 -12.39 0.18 -15.61
C ALA A 434 -13.41 1.16 -15.03
N ARG A 435 -14.44 1.54 -15.83
CA ARG A 435 -15.55 2.41 -15.37
C ARG A 435 -16.35 1.76 -14.24
N ARG A 436 -16.69 0.47 -14.39
CA ARG A 436 -17.43 -0.28 -13.38
C ARG A 436 -16.69 -0.34 -12.04
N LEU A 437 -15.40 -0.62 -12.07
CA LEU A 437 -14.57 -0.71 -10.84
C LEU A 437 -14.36 0.66 -10.19
N THR A 438 -14.22 1.72 -10.97
CA THR A 438 -14.17 3.09 -10.44
C THR A 438 -15.49 3.47 -9.77
N ALA A 439 -16.64 3.17 -10.41
CA ALA A 439 -17.95 3.41 -9.84
C ALA A 439 -18.17 2.61 -8.54
N LEU A 440 -17.71 1.35 -8.49
CA LEU A 440 -17.76 0.54 -7.29
C LEU A 440 -16.99 1.20 -6.14
N ARG A 441 -15.74 1.61 -6.36
CA ARG A 441 -14.92 2.26 -5.33
C ARG A 441 -15.54 3.56 -4.83
N ARG A 442 -16.17 4.33 -5.72
CA ARG A 442 -16.95 5.52 -5.31
C ARG A 442 -18.15 5.14 -4.44
N SER A 443 -18.85 4.05 -4.76
CA SER A 443 -19.95 3.54 -3.93
C SER A 443 -19.46 3.06 -2.56
N GLU A 444 -18.33 2.36 -2.50
CA GLU A 444 -17.71 1.93 -1.25
C GLU A 444 -17.26 3.12 -0.38
N GLN A 445 -16.68 4.15 -1.01
CA GLN A 445 -16.35 5.41 -0.33
C GLN A 445 -17.59 6.06 0.27
N ALA A 446 -18.69 6.13 -0.48
CA ALA A 446 -19.96 6.66 0.00
C ALA A 446 -20.52 5.85 1.20
N GLN A 447 -20.45 4.52 1.14
CA GLN A 447 -20.83 3.65 2.26
C GLN A 447 -19.97 3.89 3.50
N MET A 448 -18.66 4.13 3.34
CA MET A 448 -17.80 4.48 4.47
C MET A 448 -18.17 5.85 5.07
N GLN A 449 -18.58 6.82 4.24
CA GLN A 449 -19.08 8.10 4.74
C GLN A 449 -20.41 7.94 5.52
N GLU A 450 -21.29 7.05 5.07
CA GLU A 450 -22.50 6.69 5.85
C GLU A 450 -22.13 6.07 7.20
N TYR A 451 -21.18 5.11 7.19
CA TYR A 451 -20.69 4.46 8.41
C TYR A 451 -20.10 5.46 9.41
N VAL A 452 -19.27 6.41 8.94
CA VAL A 452 -18.66 7.46 9.76
C VAL A 452 -19.71 8.34 10.45
N ASN A 453 -20.88 8.50 9.83
CA ASN A 453 -21.98 9.33 10.34
C ASN A 453 -22.89 8.59 11.32
N LEU A 454 -22.70 7.30 11.56
CA LEU A 454 -23.54 6.54 12.48
C LEU A 454 -23.27 6.95 13.93
N SER A 455 -24.34 7.02 14.71
CA SER A 455 -24.28 7.18 16.17
C SER A 455 -24.41 5.85 16.94
N ALA A 456 -24.96 4.82 16.27
CA ALA A 456 -25.20 3.48 16.83
C ALA A 456 -25.26 2.43 15.72
N ASP A 457 -25.42 1.17 16.09
CA ASP A 457 -25.67 0.03 15.17
C ASP A 457 -24.57 -0.22 14.13
N HIS A 458 -23.33 0.15 14.44
CA HIS A 458 -22.17 0.01 13.55
C HIS A 458 -21.99 -1.42 13.01
N MET A 459 -22.10 -2.45 13.89
CA MET A 459 -21.97 -3.85 13.45
C MET A 459 -23.12 -4.28 12.54
N ALA A 460 -24.34 -3.85 12.83
CA ALA A 460 -25.49 -4.15 11.99
C ALA A 460 -25.37 -3.51 10.61
N PHE A 461 -24.82 -2.30 10.53
CA PHE A 461 -24.49 -1.66 9.24
C PHE A 461 -23.48 -2.48 8.43
N LEU A 462 -22.36 -2.90 9.04
CA LEU A 462 -21.34 -3.70 8.38
C LEU A 462 -21.90 -5.01 7.84
N ILE A 463 -22.72 -5.70 8.65
CA ILE A 463 -23.34 -6.96 8.24
C ILE A 463 -24.28 -6.74 7.03
N ARG A 464 -25.12 -5.70 7.06
CA ARG A 464 -26.02 -5.36 5.93
C ARG A 464 -25.23 -5.00 4.65
N ALA A 465 -24.15 -4.23 4.77
CA ALA A 465 -23.28 -3.87 3.66
C ALA A 465 -22.58 -5.09 3.04
N LEU A 466 -22.47 -6.18 3.79
CA LEU A 466 -21.95 -7.47 3.32
C LEU A 466 -23.07 -8.47 2.96
N ASP A 467 -24.32 -8.01 2.77
CA ASP A 467 -25.49 -8.83 2.49
C ASP A 467 -25.75 -9.94 3.51
N GLY A 468 -25.35 -9.72 4.77
CA GLY A 468 -25.58 -10.63 5.88
C GLY A 468 -26.89 -10.34 6.61
N ASN A 469 -27.28 -11.26 7.50
CA ASN A 469 -28.43 -11.06 8.38
C ASN A 469 -28.01 -10.27 9.63
N ALA A 470 -28.56 -9.06 9.78
CA ALA A 470 -28.28 -8.17 10.89
C ALA A 470 -29.31 -8.23 12.02
N ASN A 471 -30.17 -9.27 12.07
CA ASN A 471 -31.10 -9.48 13.16
C ASN A 471 -30.33 -9.91 14.43
N ASP A 472 -30.79 -9.43 15.59
CA ASP A 472 -30.25 -9.79 16.92
C ASP A 472 -28.78 -9.44 17.15
N VAL A 473 -28.24 -8.46 16.43
CA VAL A 473 -26.89 -7.96 16.65
C VAL A 473 -26.85 -7.13 17.94
N ARG A 474 -26.05 -7.59 18.90
CA ARG A 474 -25.84 -6.87 20.18
C ARG A 474 -24.36 -6.59 20.37
N PRO A 475 -23.99 -5.33 20.65
CA PRO A 475 -22.61 -5.01 21.02
C PRO A 475 -22.26 -5.59 22.40
N PRO A 476 -20.97 -5.84 22.69
CA PRO A 476 -20.54 -6.22 24.02
C PRO A 476 -20.73 -5.06 25.02
N ALA A 477 -20.83 -5.38 26.30
CA ALA A 477 -20.98 -4.40 27.37
C ALA A 477 -19.65 -3.68 27.68
N LEU A 478 -19.12 -2.93 26.71
CA LEU A 478 -17.98 -2.05 26.91
C LEU A 478 -18.42 -0.59 26.87
N PRO A 479 -17.92 0.26 27.80
CA PRO A 479 -18.24 1.69 27.77
C PRO A 479 -17.64 2.32 26.50
N PRO A 480 -18.33 3.29 25.87
CA PRO A 480 -17.74 4.03 24.76
C PRO A 480 -16.51 4.81 25.24
N LEU A 481 -15.50 4.88 24.39
CA LEU A 481 -14.33 5.71 24.65
C LEU A 481 -14.70 7.18 24.47
N SER A 482 -14.18 8.05 25.36
CA SER A 482 -14.43 9.49 25.27
C SER A 482 -13.80 10.07 24.00
N SER A 483 -14.50 11.03 23.40
CA SER A 483 -13.97 11.89 22.35
C SER A 483 -13.21 13.10 22.89
N ASP A 484 -13.25 13.34 24.22
CA ASP A 484 -12.58 14.47 24.85
C ASP A 484 -11.06 14.31 24.77
N ILE A 485 -10.39 15.39 24.43
CA ILE A 485 -8.94 15.43 24.26
C ILE A 485 -8.37 16.54 25.12
N ASP A 486 -7.25 16.26 25.77
CA ASP A 486 -6.49 17.28 26.47
C ASP A 486 -5.92 18.31 25.47
N GLU A 487 -6.33 19.57 25.59
CA GLU A 487 -5.86 20.66 24.74
C GLU A 487 -4.33 20.88 24.82
N ALA A 488 -3.70 20.60 25.98
CA ALA A 488 -2.26 20.69 26.09
C ALA A 488 -1.59 19.65 25.20
N LEU A 489 -2.13 18.43 25.17
CA LEU A 489 -1.64 17.35 24.33
C LEU A 489 -1.85 17.66 22.83
N VAL A 490 -2.94 18.32 22.44
CA VAL A 490 -3.16 18.80 21.07
C VAL A 490 -2.10 19.84 20.69
N ARG A 491 -1.82 20.82 21.58
CA ARG A 491 -0.73 21.81 21.32
C ARG A 491 0.63 21.14 21.16
N GLU A 492 0.92 20.12 21.94
CA GLU A 492 2.15 19.36 21.83
C GLU A 492 2.21 18.56 20.52
N ALA A 493 1.10 17.96 20.07
CA ALA A 493 0.99 17.28 18.78
C ALA A 493 1.21 18.25 17.59
N VAL A 494 0.64 19.46 17.66
CA VAL A 494 0.92 20.53 16.67
C VAL A 494 2.40 20.88 16.67
N ALA A 495 3.02 21.05 17.83
CA ALA A 495 4.45 21.34 17.94
C ALA A 495 5.31 20.19 17.38
N PHE A 496 4.90 18.95 17.63
CA PHE A 496 5.56 17.77 17.07
C PHE A 496 5.49 17.75 15.54
N LEU A 497 4.31 17.94 14.94
CA LEU A 497 4.12 17.99 13.49
C LEU A 497 4.93 19.12 12.84
N ARG A 498 5.16 20.24 13.57
CA ARG A 498 5.95 21.37 13.12
C ARG A 498 7.47 21.21 13.27
N ARG A 499 7.95 20.20 13.99
CA ARG A 499 9.39 19.96 14.19
C ARG A 499 10.05 19.19 13.05
N THR A 500 9.28 18.55 12.21
CA THR A 500 9.79 17.63 11.20
C THR A 500 10.31 18.41 9.98
N SER A 501 11.61 18.59 9.87
CA SER A 501 12.24 19.00 8.62
C SER A 501 12.70 17.78 7.83
N LEU A 502 12.61 17.88 6.50
CA LEU A 502 12.95 16.77 5.59
C LEU A 502 14.32 17.02 4.92
N PRO A 503 15.16 16.00 4.79
CA PRO A 503 16.41 16.11 4.04
C PRO A 503 16.14 16.23 2.54
N ILE A 504 16.89 17.09 1.85
CA ILE A 504 16.94 17.16 0.40
C ILE A 504 18.31 16.64 -0.04
N GLU A 505 18.34 15.38 -0.47
CA GLU A 505 19.58 14.78 -0.94
C GLU A 505 19.98 15.31 -2.32
N PRO A 506 21.26 15.72 -2.53
CA PRO A 506 21.70 16.19 -3.82
C PRO A 506 21.75 15.07 -4.85
N ARG A 507 21.38 15.38 -6.10
CA ARG A 507 21.57 14.44 -7.20
C ARG A 507 23.05 14.29 -7.53
N LYS A 508 23.48 13.03 -7.71
CA LYS A 508 24.88 12.69 -8.04
C LYS A 508 25.11 12.50 -9.54
N MET A 509 24.02 12.27 -10.30
CA MET A 509 24.08 11.98 -11.74
C MET A 509 23.07 12.81 -12.51
N TRP A 510 23.43 13.18 -13.71
CA TRP A 510 22.50 13.71 -14.71
C TRP A 510 21.56 12.61 -15.20
N PRO A 511 20.42 12.94 -15.85
CA PRO A 511 19.52 11.93 -16.37
C PRO A 511 20.22 11.08 -17.45
N ALA A 512 19.74 9.87 -17.71
CA ALA A 512 20.37 8.94 -18.65
C ALA A 512 20.63 9.53 -20.06
N GLY A 513 19.74 10.41 -20.54
CA GLY A 513 19.90 11.16 -21.79
C GLY A 513 20.78 12.41 -21.71
N GLY A 514 21.30 12.76 -20.53
CA GLY A 514 21.97 14.04 -20.27
C GLY A 514 21.01 15.23 -20.32
N MET A 515 21.59 16.43 -20.33
CA MET A 515 20.90 17.70 -20.59
C MET A 515 21.59 18.40 -21.77
N PRO A 516 21.08 18.21 -23.00
CA PRO A 516 21.76 18.66 -24.22
C PRO A 516 22.03 20.18 -24.27
N HIS A 517 21.09 20.99 -23.81
CA HIS A 517 21.26 22.46 -23.82
C HIS A 517 22.42 22.88 -22.92
N TYR A 518 22.52 22.35 -21.71
CA TYR A 518 23.64 22.63 -20.81
C TYR A 518 24.91 21.81 -21.15
N ARG A 519 24.85 20.89 -22.14
CA ARG A 519 25.94 20.02 -22.58
C ARG A 519 26.54 19.18 -21.46
N VAL A 520 25.69 18.63 -20.60
CA VAL A 520 26.10 17.80 -19.46
C VAL A 520 25.50 16.41 -19.51
N ARG A 521 26.27 15.41 -19.03
CA ARG A 521 25.85 14.00 -18.95
C ARG A 521 26.68 13.25 -17.89
N GLY A 522 26.21 12.09 -17.46
CA GLY A 522 26.92 11.20 -16.54
C GLY A 522 26.93 11.74 -15.11
N THR A 523 28.07 11.66 -14.44
CA THR A 523 28.21 12.07 -13.03
C THR A 523 28.36 13.58 -12.90
N ILE A 524 27.63 14.18 -11.97
CA ILE A 524 27.78 15.59 -11.62
C ILE A 524 29.05 15.71 -10.76
N PRO A 525 30.06 16.53 -11.14
CA PRO A 525 31.24 16.75 -10.32
C PRO A 525 30.89 17.22 -8.92
N GLU A 526 31.55 16.71 -7.91
CA GLU A 526 31.27 17.06 -6.50
C GLU A 526 31.40 18.56 -6.24
N THR A 527 32.37 19.20 -6.88
CA THR A 527 32.58 20.64 -6.81
C THR A 527 31.46 21.48 -7.39
N LEU A 528 30.56 20.89 -8.18
CA LEU A 528 29.43 21.55 -8.84
C LEU A 528 28.05 21.08 -8.31
N ARG A 529 28.03 20.19 -7.32
CA ARG A 529 26.80 19.72 -6.69
C ARG A 529 26.28 20.71 -5.64
N ALA A 530 24.98 20.68 -5.41
CA ALA A 530 24.41 21.18 -4.17
C ALA A 530 24.93 20.37 -2.97
N GLN A 531 24.93 20.98 -1.80
CA GLN A 531 25.05 20.26 -0.53
C GLN A 531 23.69 19.63 -0.15
N PRO A 532 23.67 18.69 0.82
CA PRO A 532 22.40 18.21 1.39
C PRO A 532 21.59 19.39 1.94
N GLY A 533 20.36 19.54 1.44
CA GLY A 533 19.46 20.63 1.81
C GLY A 533 18.40 20.22 2.82
N LYS A 534 17.47 21.14 3.10
CA LYS A 534 16.32 20.90 3.98
C LYS A 534 15.03 21.44 3.36
N ALA A 535 13.93 20.70 3.50
CA ALA A 535 12.57 21.20 3.36
C ALA A 535 11.96 21.40 4.74
N LEU A 536 11.20 22.49 4.91
CA LEU A 536 10.57 22.81 6.19
C LEU A 536 9.49 21.78 6.55
N CYS A 537 8.72 21.31 5.55
CA CYS A 537 7.60 20.42 5.77
C CYS A 537 7.29 19.55 4.53
N MET A 538 6.36 18.61 4.68
CA MET A 538 5.71 17.98 3.54
C MET A 538 4.59 18.87 3.00
N TRP A 539 4.37 18.78 1.70
CA TRP A 539 3.24 19.46 1.07
C TRP A 539 1.92 18.98 1.65
N GLY A 540 1.11 19.93 2.14
CA GLY A 540 -0.21 19.64 2.69
C GLY A 540 -0.23 18.96 4.06
N ASP A 541 0.91 18.82 4.77
CA ASP A 541 0.90 18.30 6.13
C ASP A 541 0.18 19.25 7.11
N ALA A 542 -0.23 18.69 8.24
CA ALA A 542 -0.97 19.44 9.29
C ALA A 542 -0.06 20.38 10.12
N GLY A 543 1.26 20.34 9.92
CA GLY A 543 2.20 21.22 10.61
C GLY A 543 2.32 22.59 9.92
N TRP A 544 3.20 22.69 8.94
CA TRP A 544 3.43 23.90 8.14
C TRP A 544 2.81 23.83 6.75
N GLY A 545 2.51 22.62 6.24
CA GLY A 545 2.08 22.39 4.86
C GLY A 545 0.77 23.09 4.49
N GLY A 546 -0.16 23.21 5.44
CA GLY A 546 -1.40 23.98 5.26
C GLY A 546 -1.10 25.47 5.00
N LEU A 547 -0.20 26.09 5.78
CA LEU A 547 0.20 27.50 5.60
C LEU A 547 0.96 27.73 4.29
N VAL A 548 1.79 26.78 3.87
CA VAL A 548 2.48 26.83 2.57
C VAL A 548 1.46 26.78 1.43
N ARG A 549 0.47 25.88 1.51
CA ARG A 549 -0.59 25.76 0.49
C ARG A 549 -1.42 27.04 0.38
N LEU A 550 -1.88 27.58 1.51
CA LEU A 550 -2.65 28.81 1.56
C LEU A 550 -1.85 30.00 1.01
N GLY A 551 -0.58 30.14 1.42
CA GLY A 551 0.32 31.19 0.92
C GLY A 551 0.53 31.13 -0.59
N LYS A 552 0.68 29.92 -1.14
CA LYS A 552 0.93 29.71 -2.57
C LYS A 552 -0.30 29.95 -3.44
N TYR A 553 -1.49 29.43 -3.07
CA TYR A 553 -2.65 29.39 -3.95
C TYR A 553 -3.74 30.40 -3.63
N GLN A 554 -3.84 30.86 -2.36
CA GLN A 554 -4.89 31.80 -1.96
C GLN A 554 -4.36 33.19 -1.72
N HIS A 555 -3.29 33.33 -0.91
CA HIS A 555 -2.79 34.65 -0.52
C HIS A 555 -1.71 35.22 -1.44
N HIS A 556 -1.13 34.38 -2.30
CA HIS A 556 0.01 34.71 -3.16
C HIS A 556 1.17 35.39 -2.40
N ARG A 557 1.28 35.09 -1.11
CA ARG A 557 2.34 35.54 -0.21
C ARG A 557 2.49 34.52 0.92
N PHE A 558 3.70 34.11 1.22
CA PHE A 558 3.99 33.26 2.36
C PHE A 558 3.99 34.07 3.66
N PRO A 559 3.28 33.64 4.75
CA PRO A 559 3.23 34.36 6.01
C PRO A 559 4.58 34.40 6.73
N ASP A 560 4.76 35.39 7.62
CA ASP A 560 6.00 35.59 8.37
C ASP A 560 6.28 34.46 9.38
N ASP A 561 5.27 33.71 9.80
CA ASP A 561 5.42 32.49 10.58
C ASP A 561 6.34 31.47 9.88
N LEU A 562 6.25 31.33 8.55
CA LEU A 562 7.12 30.45 7.77
C LEU A 562 8.56 31.00 7.69
N VAL A 563 8.75 32.33 7.69
CA VAL A 563 10.06 32.94 7.78
C VAL A 563 10.70 32.59 9.13
N GLY A 564 9.96 32.77 10.24
CA GLY A 564 10.42 32.43 11.59
C GLY A 564 10.76 30.94 11.73
N ALA A 565 9.93 30.07 11.15
CA ALA A 565 10.18 28.63 11.13
C ALA A 565 11.45 28.27 10.36
N CYS A 566 11.67 28.87 9.19
CA CYS A 566 12.88 28.64 8.40
C CYS A 566 14.15 29.19 9.07
N VAL A 567 14.07 30.33 9.76
CA VAL A 567 15.19 30.86 10.57
C VAL A 567 15.57 29.86 11.67
N THR A 568 14.56 29.33 12.36
CA THR A 568 14.76 28.31 13.42
C THR A 568 15.37 27.04 12.83
N LEU A 569 14.85 26.55 11.71
CA LEU A 569 15.38 25.40 10.99
C LEU A 569 16.84 25.59 10.59
N ILE A 570 17.21 26.72 9.98
CA ILE A 570 18.58 27.02 9.53
C ILE A 570 19.55 27.07 10.70
N ARG A 571 19.14 27.65 11.83
CA ARG A 571 19.96 27.70 13.05
C ARG A 571 20.20 26.32 13.66
N GLN A 572 19.19 25.47 13.65
CA GLN A 572 19.32 24.08 14.14
C GLN A 572 20.14 23.21 13.18
N TRP A 573 19.95 23.37 11.87
CA TRP A 573 20.69 22.67 10.84
C TRP A 573 22.16 23.06 10.82
N ASN A 574 22.45 24.35 11.06
CA ASN A 574 23.81 24.92 11.13
C ASN A 574 24.71 24.47 9.96
N PRO A 575 24.37 24.76 8.71
CA PRO A 575 25.13 24.31 7.54
C PRO A 575 26.57 24.86 7.57
N GLY A 576 27.55 24.02 7.35
CA GLY A 576 28.97 24.42 7.41
C GLY A 576 29.68 24.28 6.06
N PRO A 577 30.22 25.35 5.46
CA PRO A 577 30.25 26.75 5.93
C PRO A 577 28.88 27.45 5.83
N PHE A 578 28.60 28.32 6.80
CA PHE A 578 27.34 29.05 6.87
C PHE A 578 27.13 29.96 5.63
N PRO A 579 25.90 30.08 5.09
CA PRO A 579 25.61 30.95 3.96
C PRO A 579 26.03 32.42 4.21
N ARG A 580 26.57 33.05 3.20
CA ARG A 580 26.93 34.49 3.22
C ARG A 580 25.94 35.35 2.48
N TRP A 581 25.10 34.76 1.64
CA TRP A 581 24.07 35.45 0.87
C TRP A 581 22.95 34.47 0.53
N VAL A 582 21.81 34.99 0.09
CA VAL A 582 20.60 34.25 -0.23
C VAL A 582 20.20 34.55 -1.67
N THR A 583 19.72 33.53 -2.38
CA THR A 583 19.08 33.67 -3.70
C THR A 583 17.84 32.82 -3.77
N ALA A 584 17.00 33.06 -4.79
CA ALA A 584 15.75 32.32 -4.99
C ALA A 584 15.70 31.66 -6.37
N VAL A 585 14.96 30.58 -6.48
CA VAL A 585 14.58 29.98 -7.75
C VAL A 585 13.53 30.88 -8.42
N PRO A 586 13.74 31.31 -9.69
CA PRO A 586 12.80 32.17 -10.39
C PRO A 586 11.56 31.44 -10.89
N SER A 587 10.42 32.12 -10.88
CA SER A 587 9.18 31.69 -11.50
C SER A 587 8.61 32.74 -12.42
N LEU A 588 8.23 32.40 -13.65
CA LEU A 588 7.56 33.31 -14.57
C LEU A 588 6.08 33.52 -14.23
N ARG A 589 5.45 32.55 -13.58
CA ARG A 589 4.03 32.64 -13.21
C ARG A 589 3.79 33.40 -11.91
N HIS A 590 4.68 33.22 -10.95
CA HIS A 590 4.63 33.89 -9.64
C HIS A 590 5.97 34.55 -9.35
N PRO A 591 6.35 35.63 -10.12
CA PRO A 591 7.69 36.16 -10.10
C PRO A 591 8.09 36.81 -8.76
N GLY A 592 7.12 37.23 -7.96
CA GLY A 592 7.36 37.81 -6.64
C GLY A 592 7.27 36.83 -5.47
N LEU A 593 6.65 35.66 -5.61
CA LEU A 593 6.27 34.82 -4.49
C LEU A 593 7.48 34.26 -3.70
N VAL A 594 8.38 33.55 -4.38
CA VAL A 594 9.59 33.01 -3.75
C VAL A 594 10.64 34.06 -3.47
N PRO A 595 10.89 35.04 -4.38
CA PRO A 595 11.82 36.17 -4.11
C PRO A 595 11.42 37.00 -2.90
N ASP A 596 10.13 37.38 -2.72
CA ASP A 596 9.66 38.09 -1.53
C ASP A 596 9.95 37.31 -0.24
N PHE A 597 9.63 36.03 -0.24
CA PHE A 597 9.91 35.18 0.91
C PHE A 597 11.42 35.08 1.19
N ALA A 598 12.23 34.83 0.17
CA ALA A 598 13.69 34.72 0.29
C ALA A 598 14.34 36.03 0.76
N ALA A 599 13.85 37.18 0.32
CA ALA A 599 14.31 38.48 0.79
C ALA A 599 14.01 38.70 2.28
N ARG A 600 12.78 38.42 2.72
CA ARG A 600 12.43 38.50 4.16
C ARG A 600 13.21 37.49 5.01
N LEU A 601 13.48 36.32 4.50
CA LEU A 601 14.31 35.31 5.17
C LEU A 601 15.77 35.81 5.27
N ALA A 602 16.30 36.42 4.21
CA ALA A 602 17.64 36.99 4.21
C ALA A 602 17.77 38.13 5.24
N ASP A 603 16.81 39.04 5.30
CA ASP A 603 16.75 40.12 6.30
C ASP A 603 16.74 39.55 7.73
N ALA A 604 15.92 38.51 8.00
CA ALA A 604 15.84 37.88 9.31
C ALA A 604 17.14 37.12 9.70
N LEU A 605 17.91 36.69 8.72
CA LEU A 605 19.25 36.10 8.89
C LEU A 605 20.39 37.12 8.87
N ARG A 606 20.10 38.37 8.57
CA ARG A 606 21.08 39.45 8.35
C ARG A 606 22.07 39.12 7.21
N LEU A 607 21.59 38.57 6.12
CA LEU A 607 22.33 38.23 4.92
C LEU A 607 21.85 39.09 3.72
N PRO A 608 22.71 39.40 2.75
CA PRO A 608 22.26 40.03 1.51
C PRO A 608 21.40 39.04 0.68
N PHE A 609 20.37 39.59 0.02
CA PHE A 609 19.57 38.88 -0.97
C PHE A 609 19.91 39.36 -2.38
N GLU A 610 20.28 38.43 -3.28
CA GLU A 610 20.63 38.76 -4.67
C GLU A 610 19.91 37.78 -5.61
N MET A 611 19.10 38.37 -6.51
CA MET A 611 18.35 37.59 -7.51
C MET A 611 19.18 37.40 -8.77
N VAL A 612 20.07 36.43 -8.77
CA VAL A 612 21.02 36.15 -9.86
C VAL A 612 20.53 35.16 -10.90
N LEU A 613 19.58 34.26 -10.53
CA LEU A 613 18.97 33.28 -11.42
C LEU A 613 17.81 33.90 -12.18
N VAL A 614 17.70 33.59 -13.48
CA VAL A 614 16.57 33.98 -14.33
C VAL A 614 16.03 32.79 -15.07
N LYS A 615 14.72 32.79 -15.30
CA LYS A 615 14.04 31.81 -16.13
C LYS A 615 13.79 32.41 -17.50
N THR A 616 14.33 31.76 -18.54
CA THR A 616 14.38 32.31 -19.90
C THR A 616 13.16 31.94 -20.74
N ASP A 617 12.58 30.76 -20.48
CA ASP A 617 11.50 30.19 -21.27
C ASP A 617 10.23 29.92 -20.45
N ALA A 618 9.07 30.25 -21.05
CA ALA A 618 7.76 29.82 -20.53
C ALA A 618 7.53 28.36 -20.92
N ARG A 619 7.78 27.44 -19.98
CA ARG A 619 7.55 25.99 -20.14
C ARG A 619 6.38 25.51 -19.29
N PRO A 620 5.83 24.31 -19.57
CA PRO A 620 4.86 23.72 -18.68
C PRO A 620 5.33 23.66 -17.22
N GLU A 621 4.39 23.67 -16.29
CA GLU A 621 4.74 23.57 -14.87
C GLU A 621 5.51 22.27 -14.60
N GLN A 622 6.55 22.34 -13.77
CA GLN A 622 7.37 21.19 -13.42
C GLN A 622 6.54 20.03 -12.80
N LYS A 623 5.50 20.39 -12.04
CA LYS A 623 4.55 19.41 -11.46
C LYS A 623 3.71 18.64 -12.49
N THR A 624 3.61 19.15 -13.75
CA THR A 624 2.90 18.42 -14.82
C THR A 624 3.79 17.41 -15.54
N MET A 625 5.07 17.36 -15.18
CA MET A 625 6.00 16.35 -15.66
C MET A 625 5.96 15.14 -14.75
N ALA A 626 5.39 14.06 -15.25
CA ALA A 626 5.02 12.89 -14.47
C ALA A 626 6.19 11.95 -14.12
N ASN A 627 7.37 12.16 -14.69
CA ASN A 627 8.56 11.37 -14.37
C ASN A 627 9.85 12.19 -14.40
N SER A 628 10.89 11.67 -13.73
CA SER A 628 12.16 12.35 -13.56
C SER A 628 12.87 12.70 -14.87
N THR A 629 12.72 11.92 -15.92
CA THR A 629 13.32 12.18 -17.24
C THR A 629 12.64 13.38 -17.91
N GLN A 630 11.32 13.44 -17.87
CA GLN A 630 10.56 14.56 -18.44
C GLN A 630 10.76 15.85 -17.62
N GLN A 631 10.86 15.74 -16.30
CA GLN A 631 11.18 16.85 -15.41
C GLN A 631 12.57 17.44 -15.71
N ALA A 632 13.57 16.59 -15.96
CA ALA A 632 14.90 17.02 -16.35
C ALA A 632 14.90 17.72 -17.72
N ARG A 633 14.19 17.18 -18.71
CA ARG A 633 14.05 17.81 -20.04
C ARG A 633 13.33 19.14 -19.97
N ASN A 634 12.32 19.24 -19.11
CA ASN A 634 11.56 20.49 -18.94
C ASN A 634 12.40 21.63 -18.35
N ILE A 635 13.43 21.30 -17.56
CA ILE A 635 14.32 22.33 -16.96
C ILE A 635 15.56 22.61 -17.84
N ASP A 636 15.91 21.72 -18.79
CA ASP A 636 17.11 21.84 -19.61
C ASP A 636 17.09 23.11 -20.48
N GLY A 637 17.97 24.08 -20.19
CA GLY A 637 18.05 25.37 -20.87
C GLY A 637 17.04 26.43 -20.41
N SER A 638 16.22 26.14 -19.37
CA SER A 638 15.21 27.11 -18.89
C SER A 638 15.70 28.06 -17.81
N LEU A 639 16.90 27.85 -17.27
CA LEU A 639 17.51 28.68 -16.23
C LEU A 639 18.87 29.21 -16.71
N GLU A 640 19.15 30.47 -16.40
CA GLU A 640 20.42 31.10 -16.67
C GLU A 640 20.85 32.02 -15.52
N ILE A 641 22.12 32.40 -15.50
CA ILE A 641 22.62 33.46 -14.60
C ILE A 641 22.50 34.79 -15.31
N ARG A 642 21.84 35.78 -14.67
CA ARG A 642 21.60 37.10 -15.24
C ARG A 642 22.87 37.91 -15.40
N GLU A 643 23.81 37.78 -14.48
CA GLU A 643 24.98 38.64 -14.37
C GLU A 643 26.28 37.87 -14.62
N SER A 644 27.27 38.58 -15.18
CA SER A 644 28.58 37.98 -15.39
C SER A 644 29.36 37.72 -14.10
N SER A 645 28.94 38.29 -12.98
CA SER A 645 29.57 38.15 -11.66
C SER A 645 28.50 37.96 -10.59
N ILE A 646 28.61 36.90 -9.81
CA ILE A 646 27.74 36.61 -8.67
C ILE A 646 28.50 36.74 -7.35
N PRO A 647 27.83 37.02 -6.20
CA PRO A 647 28.52 37.11 -4.92
C PRO A 647 29.34 35.86 -4.59
N PRO A 648 30.60 36.02 -4.16
CA PRO A 648 31.43 34.89 -3.75
C PRO A 648 30.99 34.34 -2.41
N GLY A 649 31.31 33.06 -2.16
CA GLY A 649 31.02 32.38 -0.88
C GLY A 649 29.76 31.55 -0.88
N PRO A 650 29.51 30.88 0.26
CA PRO A 650 28.37 29.97 0.43
C PRO A 650 27.03 30.68 0.24
N VAL A 651 26.08 30.04 -0.43
CA VAL A 651 24.76 30.59 -0.74
C VAL A 651 23.64 29.69 -0.23
N LEU A 652 22.58 30.31 0.28
CA LEU A 652 21.30 29.69 0.56
C LEU A 652 20.41 29.83 -0.68
N LEU A 653 20.08 28.72 -1.32
CA LEU A 653 19.17 28.66 -2.46
C LEU A 653 17.76 28.33 -2.00
N VAL A 654 16.82 29.26 -2.13
CA VAL A 654 15.45 29.14 -1.64
C VAL A 654 14.49 28.82 -2.78
N ASP A 655 13.59 27.85 -2.54
CA ASP A 655 12.44 27.55 -3.41
C ASP A 655 11.19 27.29 -2.56
N ASP A 656 10.02 27.29 -3.15
CA ASP A 656 8.77 27.01 -2.44
C ASP A 656 8.52 25.51 -2.30
N MET A 657 8.91 24.73 -3.29
CA MET A 657 8.59 23.29 -3.31
C MET A 657 9.66 22.48 -4.05
N VAL A 658 10.05 21.36 -3.46
CA VAL A 658 10.89 20.36 -4.12
C VAL A 658 10.10 19.09 -4.41
N ASP A 659 10.28 18.57 -5.63
CA ASP A 659 9.77 17.28 -6.09
C ASP A 659 10.97 16.41 -6.55
N SER A 660 11.29 16.37 -7.81
CA SER A 660 12.39 15.57 -8.37
C SER A 660 13.80 16.12 -8.14
N ARG A 661 13.93 17.29 -7.50
CA ARG A 661 15.20 17.99 -7.22
C ARG A 661 15.91 18.55 -8.45
N TRP A 662 15.39 18.37 -9.69
CA TRP A 662 16.08 18.86 -10.90
C TRP A 662 16.25 20.37 -10.94
N THR A 663 15.24 21.13 -10.50
CA THR A 663 15.33 22.59 -10.42
C THR A 663 16.45 23.02 -9.50
N LEU A 664 16.51 22.48 -8.29
CA LEU A 664 17.58 22.77 -7.33
C LEU A 664 18.96 22.31 -7.83
N THR A 665 19.02 21.16 -8.50
CA THR A 665 20.27 20.60 -9.06
C THR A 665 20.85 21.53 -10.13
N VAL A 666 20.03 21.95 -11.11
CA VAL A 666 20.46 22.83 -12.19
C VAL A 666 20.81 24.22 -11.66
N SER A 667 19.99 24.77 -10.76
CA SER A 667 20.27 26.08 -10.12
C SER A 667 21.59 26.06 -9.36
N ALA A 668 21.82 25.03 -8.55
CA ALA A 668 23.08 24.90 -7.81
C ALA A 668 24.29 24.71 -8.74
N TRP A 669 24.16 23.89 -9.78
CA TRP A 669 25.20 23.70 -10.77
C TRP A 669 25.56 25.01 -11.50
N LEU A 670 24.55 25.80 -11.89
CA LEU A 670 24.77 27.13 -12.51
C LEU A 670 25.49 28.07 -11.55
N LEU A 671 25.05 28.22 -10.31
CA LEU A 671 25.67 29.03 -9.28
C LEU A 671 27.13 28.65 -9.05
N ARG A 672 27.40 27.37 -8.86
CA ARG A 672 28.77 26.84 -8.67
C ARG A 672 29.67 27.08 -9.87
N ARG A 673 29.15 26.89 -11.09
CA ARG A 673 29.89 27.11 -12.32
C ARG A 673 30.27 28.57 -12.52
N HIS A 674 29.46 29.50 -12.00
CA HIS A 674 29.71 30.94 -12.09
C HIS A 674 30.43 31.52 -10.87
N GLY A 675 30.98 30.70 -10.00
CA GLY A 675 31.92 31.13 -8.94
C GLY A 675 31.32 31.26 -7.54
N SER A 676 30.08 30.85 -7.30
CA SER A 676 29.58 30.79 -5.92
C SER A 676 30.38 29.78 -5.06
N GLY A 677 30.36 29.96 -3.76
CA GLY A 677 30.73 28.94 -2.80
C GLY A 677 29.71 27.77 -2.80
N VAL A 678 29.75 26.93 -1.79
CA VAL A 678 28.79 25.82 -1.64
C VAL A 678 27.35 26.33 -1.64
N VAL A 679 26.43 25.54 -2.23
CA VAL A 679 25.02 25.88 -2.35
C VAL A 679 24.20 25.00 -1.41
N TRP A 680 23.47 25.60 -0.49
CA TRP A 680 22.59 24.97 0.47
C TRP A 680 21.12 25.15 0.02
N PRO A 681 20.45 24.11 -0.50
CA PRO A 681 19.03 24.19 -0.82
C PRO A 681 18.15 24.26 0.42
N LEU A 682 17.18 25.16 0.40
CA LEU A 682 16.08 25.26 1.36
C LEU A 682 14.77 25.38 0.61
N THR A 683 13.79 24.54 0.95
CA THR A 683 12.43 24.69 0.41
C THR A 683 11.40 24.76 1.54
N LEU A 684 10.27 25.40 1.26
CA LEU A 684 9.15 25.40 2.20
C LEU A 684 8.50 24.03 2.30
N SER A 685 8.38 23.32 1.17
CA SER A 685 7.78 21.99 1.19
C SER A 685 8.47 21.01 0.24
N GLN A 686 8.26 19.73 0.54
CA GLN A 686 8.63 18.61 -0.33
C GLN A 686 7.37 17.83 -0.72
N THR A 687 7.26 17.43 -1.99
CA THR A 687 6.20 16.50 -2.42
C THR A 687 6.60 15.04 -2.18
N GLY A 688 5.62 14.16 -1.94
CA GLY A 688 5.89 12.76 -1.58
C GLY A 688 6.27 11.83 -2.74
N HIS A 689 6.82 12.32 -3.83
CA HIS A 689 7.10 11.54 -5.05
C HIS A 689 8.54 11.01 -5.17
N ASP A 690 9.27 10.84 -4.08
CA ASP A 690 10.54 10.12 -4.06
C ASP A 690 10.34 8.64 -3.67
N ALA A 691 9.94 7.82 -4.65
CA ALA A 691 10.14 6.37 -4.66
C ALA A 691 10.45 5.90 -6.08
#